data_2696b9a3a28eddef7784fa91f44a1e21
#
_entry.id   2696b9a3a28eddef7784fa91f44a1e21
#
_cell.length_a   1.000
_cell.length_b   1.000
_cell.length_c   1.000
_cell.angle_alpha   90.00
_cell.angle_beta   90.00
_cell.angle_gamma   90.00
#
_symmetry.space_group_name_H-M   'P 1'
#
loop_
_entity.id
_entity.type
_entity.pdbx_description
1 polymer ?
#
loop_
_entity_poly.entity_id
_entity_poly.type
_entity_poly.pdbx_seq_one_letter_code
_entity_poly.pdbx_strand_id
1 'polypeptide(L)'
;MRNLYPRLAATNLKKNRRFYLPYLLACIVIVALFCIMLTLASDPYLGQMQHGGSVSQVLGFGVSIMALFSAIILFYTNSTFTKQRKREFAIYNILGMEKRHISYVLFWESLYTAAMALFFGLVAAGVFSKLLQLVLMRLIGGEATFGLNIRLMSIGCTVVFFGALFLLLLLNTIRIIHLSNPVQLLRAGSEGEREPRSKWILALLGAVCLAAGYLISLRTNVALYAIQNFFPAVILVIIGTYLTFIALSIVVLKALRKNRRYYYKTSHFATVSGLIYRMSRNAAGLASICILSTMVLVTVSTTVSLYKGLDAYADVRWPQDMTLTLMTDPRTNTVPDVAPVLRVVDDTMTRAGLTQSNVHGYRTVRFSAQRSGDALDLTSEQLTGSSADEYAVMVLDTEGYADLTGEQVTLSPGEALAWTDGAAFGDTLTLGGDTLRLRPLDSFSLVSGSSIMGLHTLYLVVPDLDSVLELRAQQNAYANEHGGTRSMLNYTYQFDLSGTDDEQLDALHTLLSDPAFESSAEAANVNYTTDMRADGYPTLRSTYGGFLFLGFFLGFVFLFATVLIIYYKQVSEGYDDRGRFRIMQQVGMTPKEVKATIRTQVLLMFFLPLVTAAIHIAFAFPLIKQIVFAFGLQNVHLFLLCTLGTFGVFALLYTFVYLLTARTYYRIVRMTD
;
A
#
# COMPACT_ATOMS: atom_id res chain seq x y z
N MET A 1 -21.90 -45.13 21.36
CA MET A 1 -20.92 -44.55 20.44
C MET A 1 -21.04 -43.03 20.26
N ARG A 2 -22.21 -42.42 20.46
CA ARG A 2 -22.43 -40.97 20.22
C ARG A 2 -21.52 -40.04 21.04
N ASN A 3 -21.09 -40.40 22.24
CA ASN A 3 -20.23 -39.60 23.13
C ASN A 3 -18.71 -39.90 22.97
N LEU A 4 -18.32 -40.86 22.10
CA LEU A 4 -16.92 -41.24 21.93
C LEU A 4 -16.14 -40.21 21.11
N TYR A 5 -16.72 -39.71 20.01
CA TYR A 5 -16.05 -38.79 19.10
C TYR A 5 -15.76 -37.41 19.74
N PRO A 6 -16.71 -36.76 20.45
CA PRO A 6 -16.44 -35.54 21.19
C PRO A 6 -15.35 -35.67 22.25
N ARG A 7 -15.39 -36.78 23.04
CA ARG A 7 -14.37 -37.06 24.06
C ARG A 7 -12.99 -37.31 23.45
N LEU A 8 -12.91 -38.04 22.35
CA LEU A 8 -11.65 -38.29 21.65
C LEU A 8 -11.07 -37.00 21.10
N ALA A 9 -11.92 -36.15 20.50
CA ALA A 9 -11.54 -34.83 20.00
C ALA A 9 -10.99 -33.93 21.13
N ALA A 10 -11.68 -33.83 22.25
CA ALA A 10 -11.22 -33.05 23.41
C ALA A 10 -9.91 -33.60 24.00
N THR A 11 -9.73 -34.91 24.03
CA THR A 11 -8.50 -35.56 24.50
C THR A 11 -7.33 -35.26 23.54
N ASN A 12 -7.57 -35.29 22.23
CA ASN A 12 -6.58 -34.96 21.22
C ASN A 12 -6.11 -33.49 21.35
N LEU A 13 -7.05 -32.55 21.50
CA LEU A 13 -6.74 -31.14 21.77
C LEU A 13 -5.82 -30.96 22.99
N LYS A 14 -6.11 -31.67 24.10
CA LYS A 14 -5.32 -31.58 25.34
C LYS A 14 -3.95 -32.24 25.23
N LYS A 15 -3.87 -33.46 24.64
CA LYS A 15 -2.61 -34.20 24.51
C LYS A 15 -1.67 -33.57 23.48
N ASN A 16 -2.19 -33.07 22.38
CA ASN A 16 -1.39 -32.48 21.28
C ASN A 16 -1.29 -30.95 21.38
N ARG A 17 -1.39 -30.38 22.60
CA ARG A 17 -1.38 -28.93 22.84
C ARG A 17 -0.19 -28.19 22.18
N ARG A 18 0.94 -28.86 21.98
CA ARG A 18 2.12 -28.27 21.31
C ARG A 18 1.84 -27.82 19.87
N PHE A 19 0.94 -28.50 19.16
CA PHE A 19 0.57 -28.17 17.78
C PHE A 19 -0.75 -27.37 17.73
N TYR A 20 -1.70 -27.66 18.63
CA TYR A 20 -2.99 -26.99 18.66
C TYR A 20 -2.92 -25.56 19.21
N LEU A 21 -2.11 -25.31 20.23
CA LEU A 21 -2.05 -23.99 20.88
C LEU A 21 -1.58 -22.87 19.90
N PRO A 22 -0.50 -23.03 19.13
CA PRO A 22 -0.13 -22.02 18.14
C PRO A 22 -1.18 -21.83 17.05
N TYR A 23 -1.84 -22.92 16.62
CA TYR A 23 -2.92 -22.86 15.64
C TYR A 23 -4.13 -22.09 16.18
N LEU A 24 -4.56 -22.40 17.39
CA LEU A 24 -5.67 -21.72 18.05
C LEU A 24 -5.36 -20.25 18.30
N LEU A 25 -4.15 -19.91 18.75
CA LEU A 25 -3.71 -18.51 18.91
C LEU A 25 -3.73 -17.75 17.59
N ALA A 26 -3.29 -18.38 16.50
CA ALA A 26 -3.38 -17.78 15.17
C ALA A 26 -4.83 -17.46 14.79
N CYS A 27 -5.75 -18.42 14.99
CA CYS A 27 -7.17 -18.22 14.72
C CYS A 27 -7.77 -17.11 15.59
N ILE A 28 -7.47 -17.08 16.90
CA ILE A 28 -7.93 -16.05 17.84
C ILE A 28 -7.50 -14.65 17.40
N VAL A 29 -6.20 -14.48 17.09
CA VAL A 29 -5.64 -13.18 16.69
C VAL A 29 -6.26 -12.69 15.39
N ILE A 30 -6.41 -13.57 14.39
CA ILE A 30 -6.98 -13.19 13.09
C ILE A 30 -8.47 -12.82 13.24
N VAL A 31 -9.25 -13.57 14.01
CA VAL A 31 -10.66 -13.25 14.32
C VAL A 31 -10.75 -11.91 15.04
N ALA A 32 -9.90 -11.68 16.03
CA ALA A 32 -9.88 -10.42 16.79
C ALA A 32 -9.56 -9.22 15.89
N LEU A 33 -8.50 -9.31 15.11
CA LEU A 33 -8.08 -8.22 14.21
C LEU A 33 -9.14 -7.91 13.15
N PHE A 34 -9.76 -8.93 12.55
CA PHE A 34 -10.84 -8.72 11.60
C PHE A 34 -12.05 -8.03 12.24
N CYS A 35 -12.48 -8.51 13.43
CA CYS A 35 -13.60 -7.92 14.15
C CYS A 35 -13.32 -6.45 14.54
N ILE A 36 -12.10 -6.14 14.98
CA ILE A 36 -11.68 -4.77 15.30
C ILE A 36 -11.76 -3.88 14.07
N MET A 37 -11.16 -4.32 12.93
CA MET A 37 -11.18 -3.54 11.70
C MET A 37 -12.61 -3.27 11.21
N LEU A 38 -13.47 -4.31 11.26
CA LEU A 38 -14.87 -4.19 10.87
C LEU A 38 -15.64 -3.24 11.80
N THR A 39 -15.37 -3.29 13.10
CA THR A 39 -15.99 -2.39 14.09
C THR A 39 -15.60 -0.95 13.85
N LEU A 40 -14.30 -0.67 13.60
CA LEU A 40 -13.80 0.67 13.30
C LEU A 40 -14.35 1.21 11.97
N ALA A 41 -14.38 0.38 10.93
CA ALA A 41 -14.93 0.77 9.62
C ALA A 41 -16.44 1.07 9.65
N SER A 42 -17.15 0.47 10.60
CA SER A 42 -18.62 0.61 10.77
C SER A 42 -18.99 1.60 11.88
N ASP A 43 -18.04 2.38 12.40
CA ASP A 43 -18.31 3.31 13.52
C ASP A 43 -19.17 4.49 13.02
N PRO A 44 -20.38 4.71 13.57
CA PRO A 44 -21.25 5.81 13.18
C PRO A 44 -20.64 7.17 13.45
N TYR A 45 -19.83 7.27 14.49
CA TYR A 45 -19.17 8.53 14.85
C TYR A 45 -18.26 9.02 13.74
N LEU A 46 -17.49 8.11 13.10
CA LEU A 46 -16.71 8.44 11.92
C LEU A 46 -17.59 8.98 10.78
N GLY A 47 -18.78 8.41 10.58
CA GLY A 47 -19.70 8.87 9.53
C GLY A 47 -20.35 10.23 9.81
N GLN A 48 -20.39 10.66 11.08
CA GLN A 48 -20.96 11.95 11.50
C GLN A 48 -19.92 13.07 11.59
N MET A 49 -18.61 12.72 11.63
CA MET A 49 -17.55 13.71 11.57
C MET A 49 -17.54 14.38 10.20
N GLN A 50 -17.34 15.69 10.15
CA GLN A 50 -17.31 16.49 8.92
C GLN A 50 -16.37 15.89 7.84
N HIS A 51 -15.27 15.27 8.26
CA HIS A 51 -14.27 14.66 7.35
C HIS A 51 -14.11 13.14 7.53
N GLY A 52 -15.02 12.49 8.25
CA GLY A 52 -14.91 11.06 8.61
C GLY A 52 -15.30 10.08 7.50
N GLY A 53 -16.00 10.53 6.45
CA GLY A 53 -16.41 9.69 5.34
C GLY A 53 -15.25 9.04 4.60
N SER A 54 -14.18 9.78 4.34
CA SER A 54 -12.96 9.30 3.69
C SER A 54 -12.26 8.20 4.52
N VAL A 55 -12.21 8.39 5.85
CA VAL A 55 -11.62 7.40 6.78
C VAL A 55 -12.42 6.11 6.75
N SER A 56 -13.76 6.19 6.80
CA SER A 56 -14.64 5.01 6.75
C SER A 56 -14.44 4.21 5.46
N GLN A 57 -14.28 4.87 4.31
CA GLN A 57 -13.96 4.21 3.05
C GLN A 57 -12.60 3.51 3.08
N VAL A 58 -11.56 4.18 3.57
CA VAL A 58 -10.20 3.61 3.72
C VAL A 58 -10.22 2.36 4.62
N LEU A 59 -10.90 2.43 5.75
CA LEU A 59 -11.06 1.28 6.66
C LEU A 59 -11.90 0.16 6.03
N GLY A 60 -12.91 0.48 5.21
CA GLY A 60 -13.71 -0.48 4.44
C GLY A 60 -12.86 -1.29 3.46
N PHE A 61 -11.92 -0.64 2.74
CA PHE A 61 -10.90 -1.34 1.95
C PHE A 61 -10.04 -2.24 2.84
N GLY A 62 -9.67 -1.76 4.04
CA GLY A 62 -8.94 -2.54 5.03
C GLY A 62 -9.66 -3.82 5.44
N VAL A 63 -10.98 -3.78 5.66
CA VAL A 63 -11.81 -4.97 5.95
C VAL A 63 -11.73 -5.97 4.80
N SER A 64 -11.83 -5.52 3.56
CA SER A 64 -11.77 -6.39 2.36
C SER A 64 -10.42 -7.10 2.24
N ILE A 65 -9.33 -6.36 2.44
CA ILE A 65 -7.97 -6.91 2.46
C ILE A 65 -7.82 -7.91 3.61
N MET A 66 -8.31 -7.57 4.81
CA MET A 66 -8.29 -8.45 5.97
C MET A 66 -9.05 -9.75 5.73
N ALA A 67 -10.21 -9.71 5.08
CA ALA A 67 -10.98 -10.91 4.75
C ALA A 67 -10.17 -11.86 3.85
N LEU A 68 -9.56 -11.30 2.79
CA LEU A 68 -8.72 -12.07 1.86
C LEU A 68 -7.52 -12.71 2.59
N PHE A 69 -6.76 -11.92 3.35
CA PHE A 69 -5.58 -12.41 4.05
C PHE A 69 -5.92 -13.36 5.19
N SER A 70 -7.02 -13.15 5.91
CA SER A 70 -7.52 -14.10 6.91
C SER A 70 -7.76 -15.47 6.30
N ALA A 71 -8.39 -15.54 5.13
CA ALA A 71 -8.58 -16.79 4.41
C ALA A 71 -7.23 -17.43 4.04
N ILE A 72 -6.33 -16.68 3.40
CA ILE A 72 -5.01 -17.20 2.97
C ILE A 72 -4.21 -17.74 4.15
N ILE A 73 -4.11 -16.97 5.25
CA ILE A 73 -3.32 -17.34 6.43
C ILE A 73 -3.90 -18.57 7.11
N LEU A 74 -5.23 -18.63 7.27
CA LEU A 74 -5.88 -19.77 7.92
C LEU A 74 -5.81 -21.03 7.07
N PHE A 75 -5.97 -20.94 5.74
CA PHE A 75 -5.75 -22.08 4.84
C PHE A 75 -4.30 -22.59 4.88
N TYR A 76 -3.32 -21.69 4.87
CA TYR A 76 -1.92 -22.06 5.00
C TYR A 76 -1.63 -22.74 6.36
N THR A 77 -2.08 -22.13 7.44
CA THR A 77 -1.86 -22.65 8.81
C THR A 77 -2.54 -24.00 9.01
N ASN A 78 -3.79 -24.14 8.57
CA ASN A 78 -4.54 -25.40 8.61
C ASN A 78 -3.89 -26.49 7.76
N SER A 79 -3.40 -26.16 6.56
CA SER A 79 -2.69 -27.10 5.70
C SER A 79 -1.42 -27.63 6.35
N THR A 80 -0.65 -26.74 6.99
CA THR A 80 0.58 -27.10 7.71
C THR A 80 0.28 -27.94 8.94
N PHE A 81 -0.73 -27.56 9.70
CA PHE A 81 -1.22 -28.31 10.86
C PHE A 81 -1.70 -29.70 10.47
N THR A 82 -2.49 -29.83 9.41
CA THR A 82 -3.00 -31.12 8.91
C THR A 82 -1.85 -32.03 8.43
N LYS A 83 -0.81 -31.46 7.79
CA LYS A 83 0.36 -32.23 7.37
C LYS A 83 1.10 -32.88 8.54
N GLN A 84 1.25 -32.21 9.66
CA GLN A 84 1.91 -32.73 10.85
C GLN A 84 1.14 -33.89 11.50
N ARG A 85 -0.19 -33.91 11.35
CA ARG A 85 -1.08 -34.92 11.93
C ARG A 85 -1.39 -36.12 11.01
N LYS A 86 -0.92 -36.12 9.77
CA LYS A 86 -1.15 -37.21 8.82
C LYS A 86 -0.77 -38.58 9.38
N ARG A 87 0.30 -38.65 10.16
CA ARG A 87 0.77 -39.89 10.80
C ARG A 87 -0.21 -40.41 11.86
N GLU A 88 -0.84 -39.51 12.64
CA GLU A 88 -1.88 -39.87 13.62
C GLU A 88 -3.10 -40.48 12.92
N PHE A 89 -3.55 -39.88 11.83
CA PHE A 89 -4.68 -40.36 11.03
C PHE A 89 -4.42 -41.73 10.39
N ALA A 90 -3.17 -41.94 9.95
CA ALA A 90 -2.76 -43.25 9.44
C ALA A 90 -2.81 -44.34 10.53
N ILE A 91 -2.37 -44.03 11.77
CA ILE A 91 -2.43 -44.96 12.91
C ILE A 91 -3.87 -45.28 13.26
N TYR A 92 -4.80 -44.30 13.30
CA TYR A 92 -6.22 -44.57 13.54
C TYR A 92 -6.83 -45.52 12.51
N ASN A 93 -6.45 -45.34 11.24
CA ASN A 93 -6.94 -46.22 10.16
C ASN A 93 -6.41 -47.65 10.29
N ILE A 94 -5.14 -47.85 10.69
CA ILE A 94 -4.56 -49.19 10.94
C ILE A 94 -5.19 -49.87 12.15
N LEU A 95 -5.57 -49.10 13.15
CA LEU A 95 -6.29 -49.60 14.34
C LEU A 95 -7.77 -49.91 14.04
N GLY A 96 -8.19 -49.85 12.77
CA GLY A 96 -9.53 -50.23 12.31
C GLY A 96 -10.56 -49.11 12.26
N MET A 97 -10.17 -47.84 12.47
CA MET A 97 -11.09 -46.73 12.27
C MET A 97 -11.29 -46.44 10.79
N GLU A 98 -12.52 -46.54 10.29
CA GLU A 98 -12.86 -46.11 8.95
C GLU A 98 -12.67 -44.59 8.76
N LYS A 99 -12.44 -44.17 7.53
CA LYS A 99 -12.29 -42.74 7.16
C LYS A 99 -13.49 -41.88 7.62
N ARG A 100 -14.70 -42.48 7.65
CA ARG A 100 -15.92 -41.85 8.13
C ARG A 100 -15.84 -41.49 9.63
N HIS A 101 -15.31 -42.40 10.44
CA HIS A 101 -15.14 -42.18 11.88
C HIS A 101 -14.08 -41.13 12.18
N ILE A 102 -12.98 -41.10 11.41
CA ILE A 102 -11.95 -40.07 11.49
C ILE A 102 -12.56 -38.68 11.15
N SER A 103 -13.44 -38.64 10.13
CA SER A 103 -14.14 -37.38 9.76
C SER A 103 -15.04 -36.84 10.87
N TYR A 104 -15.71 -37.71 11.64
CA TYR A 104 -16.49 -37.29 12.81
C TYR A 104 -15.61 -36.72 13.95
N VAL A 105 -14.44 -37.30 14.18
CA VAL A 105 -13.48 -36.76 15.15
C VAL A 105 -13.01 -35.37 14.71
N LEU A 106 -12.64 -35.20 13.43
CA LEU A 106 -12.21 -33.94 12.85
C LEU A 106 -13.29 -32.87 12.90
N PHE A 107 -14.54 -33.24 12.66
CA PHE A 107 -15.68 -32.32 12.81
C PHE A 107 -15.73 -31.73 14.21
N TRP A 108 -15.66 -32.57 15.26
CA TRP A 108 -15.68 -32.12 16.64
C TRP A 108 -14.43 -31.30 17.02
N GLU A 109 -13.26 -31.70 16.55
CA GLU A 109 -12.01 -30.91 16.74
C GLU A 109 -12.11 -29.52 16.11
N SER A 110 -12.60 -29.46 14.87
CA SER A 110 -12.80 -28.20 14.15
C SER A 110 -13.86 -27.32 14.83
N LEU A 111 -14.95 -27.92 15.28
CA LEU A 111 -16.02 -27.21 16.00
C LEU A 111 -15.51 -26.59 17.31
N TYR A 112 -14.76 -27.36 18.12
CA TYR A 112 -14.17 -26.85 19.36
C TYR A 112 -13.16 -25.73 19.08
N THR A 113 -12.32 -25.91 18.07
CA THR A 113 -11.34 -24.89 17.69
C THR A 113 -12.02 -23.62 17.18
N ALA A 114 -13.04 -23.73 16.34
CA ALA A 114 -13.82 -22.61 15.84
C ALA A 114 -14.55 -21.86 16.98
N ALA A 115 -15.21 -22.61 17.87
CA ALA A 115 -15.90 -22.01 19.02
C ALA A 115 -14.95 -21.26 19.96
N MET A 116 -13.79 -21.86 20.27
CA MET A 116 -12.77 -21.20 21.09
C MET A 116 -12.17 -19.99 20.39
N ALA A 117 -11.86 -20.11 19.10
CA ALA A 117 -11.28 -19.01 18.31
C ALA A 117 -12.25 -17.82 18.21
N LEU A 118 -13.53 -18.08 17.95
CA LEU A 118 -14.57 -17.04 17.92
C LEU A 118 -14.77 -16.42 19.31
N PHE A 119 -14.94 -17.23 20.35
CA PHE A 119 -15.16 -16.70 21.69
C PHE A 119 -14.01 -15.82 22.18
N PHE A 120 -12.79 -16.35 22.19
CA PHE A 120 -11.63 -15.59 22.65
C PHE A 120 -11.23 -14.47 21.69
N GLY A 121 -11.45 -14.65 20.39
CA GLY A 121 -11.21 -13.61 19.39
C GLY A 121 -12.15 -12.42 19.56
N LEU A 122 -13.44 -12.65 19.77
CA LEU A 122 -14.41 -11.58 20.03
C LEU A 122 -14.18 -10.89 21.36
N VAL A 123 -13.80 -11.64 22.42
CA VAL A 123 -13.41 -11.05 23.72
C VAL A 123 -12.17 -10.16 23.55
N ALA A 124 -11.15 -10.64 22.84
CA ALA A 124 -9.96 -9.84 22.56
C ALA A 124 -10.30 -8.61 21.71
N ALA A 125 -11.16 -8.74 20.71
CA ALA A 125 -11.65 -7.61 19.93
C ALA A 125 -12.34 -6.57 20.84
N GLY A 126 -13.18 -7.02 21.80
CA GLY A 126 -13.83 -6.15 22.77
C GLY A 126 -12.84 -5.32 23.60
N VAL A 127 -11.78 -5.97 24.07
CA VAL A 127 -10.76 -5.30 24.89
C VAL A 127 -9.91 -4.31 24.08
N PHE A 128 -9.46 -4.72 22.89
CA PHE A 128 -8.50 -3.94 22.12
C PHE A 128 -9.13 -2.93 21.14
N SER A 129 -10.42 -3.07 20.80
CA SER A 129 -11.09 -2.17 19.87
C SER A 129 -11.05 -0.71 20.35
N LYS A 130 -11.28 -0.47 21.65
CA LYS A 130 -11.26 0.88 22.21
C LYS A 130 -9.88 1.51 22.15
N LEU A 131 -8.84 0.76 22.47
CA LEU A 131 -7.46 1.25 22.37
C LEU A 131 -7.11 1.64 20.93
N LEU A 132 -7.48 0.79 19.96
CA LEU A 132 -7.20 1.08 18.55
C LEU A 132 -8.07 2.21 17.99
N GLN A 133 -9.30 2.38 18.48
CA GLN A 133 -10.13 3.53 18.18
C GLN A 133 -9.47 4.84 18.68
N LEU A 134 -8.96 4.85 19.92
CA LEU A 134 -8.25 6.03 20.45
C LEU A 134 -7.00 6.38 19.64
N VAL A 135 -6.24 5.37 19.21
CA VAL A 135 -5.08 5.58 18.31
C VAL A 135 -5.53 6.16 16.98
N LEU A 136 -6.59 5.62 16.38
CA LEU A 136 -7.15 6.13 15.12
C LEU A 136 -7.58 7.59 15.29
N MET A 137 -8.40 7.92 16.32
CA MET A 137 -8.88 9.28 16.57
C MET A 137 -7.74 10.28 16.73
N ARG A 138 -6.68 9.91 17.45
CA ARG A 138 -5.49 10.75 17.58
C ARG A 138 -4.78 11.03 16.25
N LEU A 139 -4.72 10.03 15.36
CA LEU A 139 -4.08 10.16 14.05
C LEU A 139 -4.89 11.06 13.10
N ILE A 140 -6.22 10.90 13.11
CA ILE A 140 -7.10 11.69 12.24
C ILE A 140 -7.46 13.08 12.78
N GLY A 141 -7.04 13.40 14.01
CA GLY A 141 -7.37 14.69 14.65
C GLY A 141 -8.77 14.75 15.26
N GLY A 142 -9.45 13.61 15.40
CA GLY A 142 -10.78 13.55 16.00
C GLY A 142 -10.77 13.53 17.53
N GLU A 143 -11.88 13.92 18.13
CA GLU A 143 -12.07 13.83 19.57
C GLU A 143 -12.27 12.39 20.05
N ALA A 144 -11.73 12.09 21.24
CA ALA A 144 -11.87 10.78 21.85
C ALA A 144 -13.26 10.62 22.47
N THR A 145 -14.12 9.82 21.87
CA THR A 145 -15.42 9.49 22.46
C THR A 145 -15.31 8.41 23.54
N PHE A 146 -15.99 8.63 24.67
CA PHE A 146 -16.09 7.63 25.73
C PHE A 146 -17.26 6.70 25.45
N GLY A 147 -16.97 5.39 25.28
CA GLY A 147 -17.98 4.35 25.06
C GLY A 147 -17.39 3.13 24.36
N LEU A 148 -17.94 1.96 24.59
CA LEU A 148 -17.64 0.71 23.85
C LEU A 148 -18.64 0.63 22.69
N ASN A 149 -18.23 0.98 21.49
CA ASN A 149 -19.08 0.99 20.30
C ASN A 149 -18.97 -0.30 19.48
N ILE A 150 -18.99 -1.46 20.13
CA ILE A 150 -19.02 -2.72 19.40
C ILE A 150 -20.46 -2.98 18.94
N ARG A 151 -20.68 -2.87 17.66
CA ARG A 151 -21.99 -3.15 17.07
C ARG A 151 -22.25 -4.66 17.01
N LEU A 152 -23.45 -5.07 17.40
CA LEU A 152 -23.90 -6.45 17.26
C LEU A 152 -23.80 -6.95 15.82
N MET A 153 -23.98 -6.05 14.84
CA MET A 153 -23.81 -6.34 13.43
C MET A 153 -22.37 -6.74 13.06
N SER A 154 -21.34 -6.05 13.61
CA SER A 154 -19.93 -6.39 13.37
C SER A 154 -19.58 -7.76 13.97
N ILE A 155 -20.13 -8.08 15.14
CA ILE A 155 -20.00 -9.41 15.75
C ILE A 155 -20.67 -10.46 14.85
N GLY A 156 -21.91 -10.21 14.40
CA GLY A 156 -22.66 -11.12 13.54
C GLY A 156 -21.94 -11.40 12.22
N CYS A 157 -21.48 -10.36 11.53
CA CYS A 157 -20.70 -10.51 10.29
C CYS A 157 -19.42 -11.29 10.51
N THR A 158 -18.69 -11.04 11.62
CA THR A 158 -17.47 -11.78 11.97
C THR A 158 -17.77 -13.27 12.20
N VAL A 159 -18.82 -13.59 12.97
CA VAL A 159 -19.22 -14.98 13.24
C VAL A 159 -19.61 -15.70 11.94
N VAL A 160 -20.39 -15.06 11.08
CA VAL A 160 -20.82 -15.65 9.80
C VAL A 160 -19.60 -15.88 8.88
N PHE A 161 -18.75 -14.88 8.73
CA PHE A 161 -17.56 -14.98 7.86
C PHE A 161 -16.61 -16.08 8.33
N PHE A 162 -16.21 -16.06 9.60
CA PHE A 162 -15.30 -17.09 10.12
C PHE A 162 -15.96 -18.46 10.28
N GLY A 163 -17.28 -18.52 10.57
CA GLY A 163 -18.04 -19.76 10.54
C GLY A 163 -17.98 -20.44 9.18
N ALA A 164 -18.21 -19.68 8.10
CA ALA A 164 -18.09 -20.18 6.75
C ALA A 164 -16.64 -20.59 6.43
N LEU A 165 -15.66 -19.80 6.85
CA LEU A 165 -14.25 -20.09 6.63
C LEU A 165 -13.79 -21.36 7.35
N PHE A 166 -14.15 -21.56 8.62
CA PHE A 166 -13.85 -22.80 9.36
C PHE A 166 -14.54 -24.03 8.75
N LEU A 167 -15.75 -23.87 8.22
CA LEU A 167 -16.43 -24.93 7.49
C LEU A 167 -15.65 -25.31 6.23
N LEU A 168 -15.18 -24.33 5.43
CA LEU A 168 -14.36 -24.57 4.26
C LEU A 168 -13.03 -25.27 4.62
N LEU A 169 -12.38 -24.87 5.71
CA LEU A 169 -11.18 -25.51 6.23
C LEU A 169 -11.41 -26.97 6.61
N LEU A 170 -12.54 -27.26 7.29
CA LEU A 170 -12.96 -28.62 7.64
C LEU A 170 -13.16 -29.46 6.39
N LEU A 171 -13.93 -28.97 5.41
CA LEU A 171 -14.20 -29.68 4.16
C LEU A 171 -12.89 -29.99 3.40
N ASN A 172 -11.97 -29.03 3.33
CA ASN A 172 -10.67 -29.23 2.73
C ASN A 172 -9.84 -30.30 3.47
N THR A 173 -9.86 -30.30 4.81
CA THR A 173 -9.15 -31.29 5.63
C THR A 173 -9.72 -32.69 5.42
N ILE A 174 -11.05 -32.83 5.42
CA ILE A 174 -11.75 -34.09 5.13
C ILE A 174 -11.39 -34.58 3.74
N ARG A 175 -11.41 -33.70 2.71
CA ARG A 175 -11.01 -34.05 1.34
C ARG A 175 -9.60 -34.62 1.28
N ILE A 176 -8.63 -33.96 1.96
CA ILE A 176 -7.22 -34.40 1.97
C ILE A 176 -7.12 -35.81 2.57
N ILE A 177 -7.84 -36.11 3.64
CA ILE A 177 -7.78 -37.42 4.30
C ILE A 177 -8.47 -38.53 3.47
N HIS A 178 -9.60 -38.23 2.84
CA HIS A 178 -10.30 -39.20 1.97
C HIS A 178 -9.47 -39.58 0.74
N LEU A 179 -8.73 -38.62 0.16
CA LEU A 179 -7.87 -38.83 -1.00
C LEU A 179 -6.52 -39.48 -0.67
N SER A 180 -6.13 -39.54 0.63
CA SER A 180 -4.83 -40.10 1.00
C SER A 180 -4.89 -41.62 1.28
N ASN A 181 -3.82 -42.32 0.85
CA ASN A 181 -3.66 -43.75 1.08
C ASN A 181 -2.95 -43.98 2.44
N PRO A 182 -3.55 -44.73 3.41
CA PRO A 182 -2.99 -44.88 4.76
C PRO A 182 -1.58 -45.49 4.79
N VAL A 183 -1.32 -46.46 3.93
CA VAL A 183 0.00 -47.13 3.83
C VAL A 183 1.09 -46.17 3.33
N GLN A 184 0.75 -45.32 2.35
CA GLN A 184 1.69 -44.28 1.86
C GLN A 184 1.96 -43.24 2.90
N LEU A 185 0.99 -42.87 3.76
CA LEU A 185 1.17 -41.91 4.84
C LEU A 185 2.14 -42.37 5.92
N LEU A 186 2.20 -43.69 6.20
CA LEU A 186 3.17 -44.25 7.14
C LEU A 186 4.57 -44.37 6.56
N ARG A 187 4.65 -44.80 5.27
CA ARG A 187 5.93 -44.94 4.55
C ARG A 187 6.56 -43.59 4.20
N ALA A 188 5.78 -42.51 4.07
CA ALA A 188 6.28 -41.18 3.75
C ALA A 188 7.32 -40.63 4.74
N GLY A 189 7.43 -41.22 5.95
CA GLY A 189 8.46 -40.88 6.93
C GLY A 189 9.75 -41.74 6.84
N SER A 190 9.73 -42.86 6.10
CA SER A 190 10.84 -43.83 6.00
C SER A 190 11.37 -43.98 4.55
N GLU A 191 10.63 -43.53 3.55
CA GLU A 191 11.13 -43.49 2.16
C GLU A 191 12.16 -42.35 2.04
N GLY A 192 13.37 -42.67 1.58
CA GLY A 192 14.41 -41.71 1.28
C GLY A 192 13.85 -40.63 0.32
N GLU A 193 14.11 -39.38 0.63
CA GLU A 193 13.67 -38.26 -0.20
C GLU A 193 14.24 -38.39 -1.61
N ARG A 194 13.38 -38.44 -2.61
CA ARG A 194 13.81 -38.41 -4.02
C ARG A 194 14.42 -37.06 -4.35
N GLU A 195 15.54 -37.07 -5.05
CA GLU A 195 16.19 -35.83 -5.50
C GLU A 195 15.23 -35.03 -6.39
N PRO A 196 15.00 -33.73 -6.07
CA PRO A 196 14.09 -32.90 -6.83
C PRO A 196 14.59 -32.73 -8.28
N ARG A 197 13.69 -32.94 -9.25
CA ARG A 197 14.00 -32.70 -10.66
C ARG A 197 14.17 -31.20 -10.91
N SER A 198 15.18 -30.86 -11.72
CA SER A 198 15.38 -29.49 -12.18
C SER A 198 14.27 -29.10 -13.16
N LYS A 199 13.42 -28.14 -12.78
CA LYS A 199 12.32 -27.62 -13.61
C LYS A 199 12.77 -26.29 -14.24
N TRP A 200 13.71 -26.36 -15.17
CA TRP A 200 14.33 -25.18 -15.76
C TRP A 200 13.35 -24.25 -16.49
N ILE A 201 12.28 -24.81 -17.11
CA ILE A 201 11.21 -24.01 -17.77
C ILE A 201 10.48 -23.16 -16.74
N LEU A 202 10.12 -23.74 -15.57
CA LEU A 202 9.51 -22.97 -14.48
C LEU A 202 10.45 -21.94 -13.89
N ALA A 203 11.76 -22.22 -13.84
CA ALA A 203 12.76 -21.26 -13.41
C ALA A 203 12.88 -20.08 -14.38
N LEU A 204 12.88 -20.36 -15.68
CA LEU A 204 12.88 -19.33 -16.73
C LEU A 204 11.60 -18.49 -16.67
N LEU A 205 10.43 -19.14 -16.56
CA LEU A 205 9.15 -18.44 -16.45
C LEU A 205 9.12 -17.53 -15.19
N GLY A 206 9.65 -17.99 -14.06
CA GLY A 206 9.77 -17.20 -12.86
C GLY A 206 10.66 -15.96 -13.05
N ALA A 207 11.81 -16.14 -13.71
CA ALA A 207 12.73 -15.03 -14.02
C ALA A 207 12.08 -14.03 -14.99
N VAL A 208 11.35 -14.49 -16.01
CA VAL A 208 10.62 -13.63 -16.96
C VAL A 208 9.52 -12.85 -16.25
N CYS A 209 8.72 -13.50 -15.38
CA CYS A 209 7.68 -12.81 -14.60
C CYS A 209 8.27 -11.71 -13.70
N LEU A 210 9.38 -12.00 -12.98
CA LEU A 210 10.07 -10.99 -12.17
C LEU A 210 10.61 -9.85 -13.03
N ALA A 211 11.29 -10.17 -14.12
CA ALA A 211 11.83 -9.17 -15.03
C ALA A 211 10.72 -8.27 -15.62
N ALA A 212 9.59 -8.87 -16.04
CA ALA A 212 8.44 -8.12 -16.55
C ALA A 212 7.84 -7.20 -15.48
N GLY A 213 7.62 -7.70 -14.25
CA GLY A 213 7.12 -6.87 -13.14
C GLY A 213 8.06 -5.71 -12.79
N TYR A 214 9.37 -5.95 -12.77
CA TYR A 214 10.37 -4.90 -12.53
C TYR A 214 10.46 -3.89 -13.67
N LEU A 215 10.40 -4.35 -14.93
CA LEU A 215 10.41 -3.47 -16.09
C LEU A 215 9.17 -2.57 -16.14
N ILE A 216 7.99 -3.08 -15.78
CA ILE A 216 6.79 -2.27 -15.64
C ILE A 216 7.04 -1.17 -14.61
N SER A 217 7.59 -1.50 -13.43
CA SER A 217 7.88 -0.52 -12.40
C SER A 217 8.88 0.55 -12.85
N LEU A 218 9.97 0.15 -13.52
CA LEU A 218 11.03 1.06 -13.96
C LEU A 218 10.60 1.99 -15.11
N ARG A 219 9.67 1.52 -15.96
CA ARG A 219 9.19 2.29 -17.12
C ARG A 219 7.99 3.19 -16.81
N THR A 220 7.37 3.03 -15.67
CA THR A 220 6.20 3.82 -15.30
C THR A 220 6.65 5.13 -14.68
N ASN A 221 6.56 6.22 -15.45
CA ASN A 221 7.00 7.56 -15.05
C ASN A 221 5.83 8.52 -14.76
N VAL A 222 4.60 8.09 -15.00
CA VAL A 222 3.38 8.89 -14.83
C VAL A 222 2.50 8.30 -13.74
N ALA A 223 1.96 9.15 -12.87
CA ALA A 223 1.20 8.76 -11.69
C ALA A 223 -0.08 7.96 -12.01
N LEU A 224 -0.82 8.34 -13.05
CA LEU A 224 -2.02 7.63 -13.47
C LEU A 224 -1.71 6.21 -13.95
N TYR A 225 -0.66 6.06 -14.74
CA TYR A 225 -0.20 4.73 -15.17
C TYR A 225 0.38 3.91 -14.01
N ALA A 226 0.94 4.57 -12.99
CA ALA A 226 1.42 3.86 -11.81
C ALA A 226 0.26 3.15 -11.08
N ILE A 227 -0.89 3.79 -10.94
CA ILE A 227 -2.08 3.18 -10.33
C ILE A 227 -2.58 1.99 -11.17
N GLN A 228 -2.64 2.14 -12.50
CA GLN A 228 -3.09 1.07 -13.41
C GLN A 228 -2.12 -0.10 -13.45
N ASN A 229 -0.80 0.17 -13.51
CA ASN A 229 0.25 -0.82 -13.63
C ASN A 229 0.60 -1.51 -12.32
N PHE A 230 0.15 -0.98 -11.17
CA PHE A 230 0.46 -1.50 -9.85
C PHE A 230 0.03 -2.96 -9.68
N PHE A 231 -1.25 -3.25 -9.93
CA PHE A 231 -1.78 -4.61 -9.74
C PHE A 231 -1.16 -5.64 -10.70
N PRO A 232 -1.03 -5.39 -12.01
CA PRO A 232 -0.31 -6.28 -12.92
C PRO A 232 1.13 -6.54 -12.47
N ALA A 233 1.88 -5.49 -12.08
CA ALA A 233 3.26 -5.63 -11.61
C ALA A 233 3.33 -6.49 -10.33
N VAL A 234 2.47 -6.25 -9.34
CA VAL A 234 2.40 -7.01 -8.09
C VAL A 234 2.08 -8.49 -8.36
N ILE A 235 1.11 -8.79 -9.22
CA ILE A 235 0.75 -10.17 -9.57
C ILE A 235 1.92 -10.89 -10.23
N LEU A 236 2.61 -10.24 -11.18
CA LEU A 236 3.79 -10.79 -11.85
C LEU A 236 4.93 -11.06 -10.85
N VAL A 237 5.18 -10.13 -9.92
CA VAL A 237 6.20 -10.30 -8.88
C VAL A 237 5.82 -11.45 -7.93
N ILE A 238 4.56 -11.57 -7.52
CA ILE A 238 4.08 -12.68 -6.67
C ILE A 238 4.30 -14.03 -7.38
N ILE A 239 3.82 -14.17 -8.60
CA ILE A 239 3.97 -15.42 -9.38
C ILE A 239 5.45 -15.71 -9.61
N GLY A 240 6.22 -14.71 -10.05
CA GLY A 240 7.66 -14.80 -10.28
C GLY A 240 8.41 -15.24 -9.02
N THR A 241 8.07 -14.69 -7.85
CA THR A 241 8.67 -15.06 -6.56
C THR A 241 8.39 -16.51 -6.21
N TYR A 242 7.15 -16.97 -6.31
CA TYR A 242 6.84 -18.38 -6.07
C TYR A 242 7.61 -19.32 -7.01
N LEU A 243 7.62 -19.04 -8.31
CA LEU A 243 8.33 -19.85 -9.29
C LEU A 243 9.84 -19.84 -9.09
N THR A 244 10.40 -18.70 -8.70
CA THR A 244 11.82 -18.53 -8.41
C THR A 244 12.23 -19.36 -7.19
N PHE A 245 11.50 -19.28 -6.10
CA PHE A 245 11.79 -20.10 -4.92
C PHE A 245 11.59 -21.60 -5.19
N ILE A 246 10.59 -22.02 -5.97
CA ILE A 246 10.29 -23.43 -6.27
C ILE A 246 11.28 -24.02 -7.26
N ALA A 247 11.68 -23.29 -8.29
CA ALA A 247 12.42 -23.84 -9.42
C ALA A 247 13.84 -23.29 -9.54
N LEU A 248 14.02 -21.95 -9.52
CA LEU A 248 15.33 -21.33 -9.74
C LEU A 248 16.31 -21.66 -8.60
N SER A 249 15.83 -21.70 -7.35
CA SER A 249 16.66 -22.08 -6.22
C SER A 249 17.27 -23.49 -6.38
N ILE A 250 16.49 -24.44 -6.89
CA ILE A 250 16.97 -25.81 -7.17
C ILE A 250 17.97 -25.82 -8.33
N VAL A 251 17.70 -25.05 -9.38
CA VAL A 251 18.59 -24.92 -10.56
C VAL A 251 19.96 -24.36 -10.11
N VAL A 252 19.95 -23.27 -9.33
CA VAL A 252 21.17 -22.64 -8.80
C VAL A 252 21.95 -23.61 -7.89
N LEU A 253 21.28 -24.28 -6.94
CA LEU A 253 21.94 -25.23 -6.03
C LEU A 253 22.53 -26.41 -6.80
N LYS A 254 21.86 -26.92 -7.84
CA LYS A 254 22.42 -27.97 -8.70
C LYS A 254 23.61 -27.50 -9.53
N ALA A 255 23.57 -26.24 -10.01
CA ALA A 255 24.70 -25.63 -10.70
C ALA A 255 25.93 -25.48 -9.76
N LEU A 256 25.71 -25.04 -8.52
CA LEU A 256 26.76 -24.97 -7.48
C LEU A 256 27.32 -26.37 -7.16
N ARG A 257 26.48 -27.41 -7.12
CA ARG A 257 26.92 -28.79 -6.93
C ARG A 257 27.79 -29.27 -8.09
N LYS A 258 27.49 -28.84 -9.34
CA LYS A 258 28.28 -29.19 -10.52
C LYS A 258 29.70 -28.57 -10.50
N ASN A 259 29.88 -27.46 -9.82
CA ASN A 259 31.18 -26.82 -9.65
C ASN A 259 32.00 -27.56 -8.58
N ARG A 260 32.87 -28.49 -9.02
CA ARG A 260 33.66 -29.37 -8.15
C ARG A 260 34.55 -28.58 -7.20
N ARG A 261 35.17 -27.48 -7.61
CA ARG A 261 36.06 -26.64 -6.81
C ARG A 261 35.37 -25.97 -5.63
N TYR A 262 34.08 -25.66 -5.76
CA TYR A 262 33.25 -25.08 -4.71
C TYR A 262 32.65 -26.17 -3.80
N TYR A 263 32.09 -27.23 -4.42
CA TYR A 263 31.28 -28.22 -3.75
C TYR A 263 32.05 -29.13 -2.80
N TYR A 264 33.29 -29.56 -3.17
CA TYR A 264 34.08 -30.52 -2.35
C TYR A 264 34.76 -29.88 -1.14
N LYS A 265 34.54 -28.61 -0.82
CA LYS A 265 34.94 -28.08 0.51
C LYS A 265 33.96 -28.64 1.56
N THR A 266 34.52 -29.14 2.68
CA THR A 266 33.80 -29.90 3.73
C THR A 266 32.54 -29.20 4.23
N SER A 267 32.59 -27.87 4.44
CA SER A 267 31.46 -27.06 4.87
C SER A 267 30.39 -26.85 3.77
N HIS A 268 30.82 -26.79 2.50
CA HIS A 268 29.94 -26.55 1.37
C HIS A 268 29.19 -27.81 0.93
N PHE A 269 29.86 -28.99 1.00
CA PHE A 269 29.24 -30.25 0.65
C PHE A 269 27.99 -30.54 1.46
N ALA A 270 28.08 -30.51 2.78
CA ALA A 270 26.95 -30.77 3.66
C ALA A 270 25.85 -29.68 3.52
N THR A 271 26.25 -28.40 3.33
CA THR A 271 25.33 -27.29 3.19
C THR A 271 24.56 -27.35 1.87
N VAL A 272 25.22 -27.48 0.72
CA VAL A 272 24.57 -27.51 -0.60
C VAL A 272 23.69 -28.75 -0.77
N SER A 273 24.20 -29.93 -0.37
CA SER A 273 23.41 -31.17 -0.43
C SER A 273 22.15 -31.08 0.44
N GLY A 274 22.27 -30.57 1.67
CA GLY A 274 21.12 -30.38 2.55
C GLY A 274 20.11 -29.35 2.03
N LEU A 275 20.60 -28.23 1.45
CA LEU A 275 19.76 -27.16 0.92
C LEU A 275 18.94 -27.60 -0.30
N ILE A 276 19.44 -28.46 -1.18
CA ILE A 276 18.70 -28.97 -2.34
C ILE A 276 17.37 -29.60 -1.92
N TYR A 277 17.39 -30.44 -0.91
CA TYR A 277 16.19 -31.12 -0.40
C TYR A 277 15.31 -30.14 0.42
N ARG A 278 15.91 -29.30 1.25
CA ARG A 278 15.18 -28.33 2.07
C ARG A 278 14.47 -27.28 1.21
N MET A 279 15.15 -26.72 0.19
CA MET A 279 14.54 -25.73 -0.70
C MET A 279 13.36 -26.32 -1.46
N SER A 280 13.45 -27.55 -1.98
CA SER A 280 12.35 -28.22 -2.66
C SER A 280 11.09 -28.33 -1.80
N ARG A 281 11.28 -28.65 -0.50
CA ARG A 281 10.16 -28.85 0.44
C ARG A 281 9.57 -27.54 0.96
N ASN A 282 10.39 -26.50 1.09
CA ASN A 282 10.05 -25.27 1.80
C ASN A 282 9.88 -24.05 0.90
N ALA A 283 10.05 -24.20 -0.39
CA ALA A 283 10.04 -23.11 -1.37
C ALA A 283 8.80 -22.20 -1.26
N ALA A 284 7.61 -22.79 -1.18
CA ALA A 284 6.37 -22.03 -1.07
C ALA A 284 6.30 -21.21 0.23
N GLY A 285 6.73 -21.78 1.35
CA GLY A 285 6.78 -21.05 2.63
C GLY A 285 7.77 -19.88 2.61
N LEU A 286 8.95 -20.06 1.97
CA LEU A 286 9.94 -18.99 1.81
C LEU A 286 9.42 -17.88 0.89
N ALA A 287 8.76 -18.24 -0.21
CA ALA A 287 8.11 -17.27 -1.09
C ALA A 287 7.02 -16.47 -0.34
N SER A 288 6.17 -17.15 0.45
CA SER A 288 5.16 -16.47 1.27
C SER A 288 5.77 -15.50 2.28
N ILE A 289 6.86 -15.89 2.98
CA ILE A 289 7.58 -15.00 3.89
C ILE A 289 8.13 -13.78 3.14
N CYS A 290 8.72 -13.98 1.96
CA CYS A 290 9.23 -12.89 1.13
C CYS A 290 8.14 -11.90 0.74
N ILE A 291 7.00 -12.41 0.22
CA ILE A 291 5.88 -11.58 -0.22
C ILE A 291 5.27 -10.81 0.96
N LEU A 292 4.98 -11.48 2.07
CA LEU A 292 4.44 -10.84 3.27
C LEU A 292 5.40 -9.77 3.82
N SER A 293 6.72 -10.06 3.83
CA SER A 293 7.74 -9.07 4.23
C SER A 293 7.74 -7.85 3.31
N THR A 294 7.67 -8.06 1.99
CA THR A 294 7.56 -6.96 1.02
C THR A 294 6.29 -6.14 1.23
N MET A 295 5.16 -6.80 1.51
CA MET A 295 3.89 -6.12 1.81
C MET A 295 3.99 -5.24 3.05
N VAL A 296 4.59 -5.73 4.15
CA VAL A 296 4.84 -4.88 5.35
C VAL A 296 5.65 -3.65 4.96
N LEU A 297 6.76 -3.88 4.28
CA LEU A 297 7.70 -2.81 3.92
C LEU A 297 7.04 -1.75 3.04
N VAL A 298 6.34 -2.16 1.98
CA VAL A 298 5.64 -1.24 1.06
C VAL A 298 4.53 -0.49 1.79
N THR A 299 3.64 -1.20 2.49
CA THR A 299 2.46 -0.58 3.10
C THR A 299 2.85 0.41 4.19
N VAL A 300 3.75 0.02 5.11
CA VAL A 300 4.17 0.90 6.21
C VAL A 300 5.01 2.06 5.71
N SER A 301 5.98 1.84 4.80
CA SER A 301 6.82 2.95 4.31
C SER A 301 6.01 3.99 3.56
N THR A 302 5.07 3.57 2.72
CA THR A 302 4.21 4.47 1.94
C THR A 302 3.30 5.30 2.85
N THR A 303 2.62 4.65 3.79
CA THR A 303 1.68 5.37 4.67
C THR A 303 2.38 6.28 5.68
N VAL A 304 3.56 5.89 6.18
CA VAL A 304 4.40 6.76 7.04
C VAL A 304 4.89 7.96 6.26
N SER A 305 5.31 7.79 5.00
CA SER A 305 5.80 8.90 4.18
C SER A 305 4.70 9.91 3.88
N LEU A 306 3.49 9.44 3.52
CA LEU A 306 2.34 10.31 3.26
C LEU A 306 1.98 11.14 4.50
N TYR A 307 1.89 10.49 5.66
CA TYR A 307 1.55 11.18 6.90
C TYR A 307 2.63 12.17 7.36
N LYS A 308 3.91 11.83 7.15
CA LYS A 308 5.05 12.72 7.49
C LYS A 308 5.19 13.89 6.52
N GLY A 309 4.74 13.72 5.29
CA GLY A 309 4.75 14.78 4.28
C GLY A 309 3.49 15.64 4.25
N LEU A 310 2.53 15.38 5.16
CA LEU A 310 1.25 16.06 5.21
C LEU A 310 1.37 17.59 5.27
N ASP A 311 2.13 18.10 6.24
CA ASP A 311 2.27 19.54 6.46
C ASP A 311 2.94 20.23 5.25
N ALA A 312 4.04 19.65 4.75
CA ALA A 312 4.72 20.16 3.57
C ALA A 312 3.84 20.17 2.32
N TYR A 313 2.96 19.18 2.18
CA TYR A 313 1.98 19.17 1.09
C TYR A 313 0.88 20.20 1.30
N ALA A 314 0.40 20.36 2.54
CA ALA A 314 -0.61 21.36 2.88
C ALA A 314 -0.13 22.78 2.60
N ASP A 315 1.13 23.11 2.95
CA ASP A 315 1.75 24.41 2.70
C ASP A 315 1.89 24.72 1.20
N VAL A 316 2.12 23.69 0.38
CA VAL A 316 2.12 23.84 -1.09
C VAL A 316 0.70 23.95 -1.64
N ARG A 317 -0.26 23.20 -1.08
CA ARG A 317 -1.64 23.12 -1.56
C ARG A 317 -2.43 24.39 -1.21
N TRP A 318 -2.20 24.93 -0.03
CA TRP A 318 -2.82 26.14 0.48
C TRP A 318 -1.73 27.11 0.95
N PRO A 319 -1.11 27.87 0.03
CA PRO A 319 -0.11 28.89 0.38
C PRO A 319 -0.72 30.03 1.18
N GLN A 320 -2.02 30.31 0.98
CA GLN A 320 -2.86 31.22 1.77
C GLN A 320 -4.05 30.44 2.35
N ASP A 321 -4.70 31.01 3.38
CA ASP A 321 -5.81 30.37 4.07
C ASP A 321 -7.04 30.19 3.19
N MET A 322 -7.31 31.16 2.30
CA MET A 322 -8.45 31.12 1.39
C MET A 322 -8.06 31.43 -0.06
N THR A 323 -8.61 30.67 -0.98
CA THR A 323 -8.52 30.88 -2.43
C THR A 323 -9.93 30.92 -3.02
N LEU A 324 -10.28 32.04 -3.65
CA LEU A 324 -11.47 32.19 -4.48
C LEU A 324 -11.05 32.25 -5.93
N THR A 325 -11.54 31.35 -6.76
CA THR A 325 -11.31 31.35 -8.20
C THR A 325 -12.61 31.70 -8.93
N LEU A 326 -12.60 32.81 -9.64
CA LEU A 326 -13.70 33.27 -10.49
C LEU A 326 -13.37 32.88 -11.94
N MET A 327 -14.25 32.11 -12.58
CA MET A 327 -14.05 31.51 -13.90
C MET A 327 -15.04 32.10 -14.90
N THR A 328 -14.55 32.62 -16.02
CA THR A 328 -15.42 33.11 -17.10
C THR A 328 -16.07 31.94 -17.86
N ASP A 329 -17.22 32.25 -18.51
CA ASP A 329 -17.73 31.33 -19.51
C ASP A 329 -16.72 31.19 -20.67
N PRO A 330 -16.30 29.96 -21.02
CA PRO A 330 -15.34 29.73 -22.11
C PRO A 330 -15.82 30.24 -23.49
N ARG A 331 -17.08 30.56 -23.61
CA ARG A 331 -17.68 31.08 -24.86
C ARG A 331 -17.55 32.59 -25.01
N THR A 332 -17.25 33.31 -23.92
CA THR A 332 -17.11 34.77 -23.93
C THR A 332 -15.65 35.15 -23.98
N ASN A 333 -15.32 36.23 -24.73
CA ASN A 333 -13.98 36.80 -24.76
C ASN A 333 -13.87 38.07 -23.93
N THR A 334 -14.89 38.39 -23.10
CA THR A 334 -14.89 39.57 -22.22
C THR A 334 -14.09 39.29 -20.97
N VAL A 335 -13.32 40.29 -20.51
CA VAL A 335 -12.71 40.32 -19.21
C VAL A 335 -13.79 40.72 -18.19
N PRO A 336 -14.12 39.92 -17.19
CA PRO A 336 -15.14 40.25 -16.21
C PRO A 336 -14.68 41.37 -15.29
N ASP A 337 -15.59 42.25 -14.92
CA ASP A 337 -15.39 43.14 -13.77
C ASP A 337 -15.66 42.38 -12.48
N VAL A 338 -14.61 41.95 -11.82
CA VAL A 338 -14.65 41.14 -10.56
C VAL A 338 -14.76 42.04 -9.32
N ALA A 339 -14.53 43.33 -9.43
CA ALA A 339 -14.51 44.25 -8.29
C ALA A 339 -15.78 44.22 -7.41
N PRO A 340 -17.01 44.08 -7.98
CA PRO A 340 -18.20 43.94 -7.17
C PRO A 340 -18.24 42.66 -6.34
N VAL A 341 -17.73 41.56 -6.87
CA VAL A 341 -17.67 40.26 -6.18
C VAL A 341 -16.68 40.35 -5.02
N LEU A 342 -15.48 40.90 -5.28
CA LEU A 342 -14.45 41.06 -4.26
C LEU A 342 -14.89 41.95 -3.10
N ARG A 343 -15.64 43.03 -3.38
CA ARG A 343 -16.22 43.88 -2.32
C ARG A 343 -17.14 43.12 -1.39
N VAL A 344 -17.99 42.21 -1.92
CA VAL A 344 -18.87 41.38 -1.07
C VAL A 344 -18.06 40.45 -0.22
N VAL A 345 -16.94 39.89 -0.73
CA VAL A 345 -16.00 39.07 0.04
C VAL A 345 -15.40 39.86 1.18
N ASP A 346 -14.82 41.04 0.87
CA ASP A 346 -14.16 41.90 1.86
C ASP A 346 -15.11 42.38 2.96
N ASP A 347 -16.33 42.80 2.56
CA ASP A 347 -17.40 43.20 3.49
C ASP A 347 -17.86 42.05 4.38
N THR A 348 -17.90 40.83 3.86
CA THR A 348 -18.31 39.66 4.64
C THR A 348 -17.23 39.29 5.65
N MET A 349 -15.95 39.24 5.25
CA MET A 349 -14.84 38.98 6.17
C MET A 349 -14.75 40.04 7.26
N THR A 350 -14.92 41.32 6.90
CA THR A 350 -14.94 42.44 7.87
C THR A 350 -16.12 42.33 8.83
N ARG A 351 -17.32 41.99 8.35
CA ARG A 351 -18.51 41.75 9.20
C ARG A 351 -18.34 40.58 10.16
N ALA A 352 -17.59 39.55 9.74
CA ALA A 352 -17.21 38.42 10.60
C ALA A 352 -16.10 38.78 11.62
N GLY A 353 -15.54 39.99 11.56
CA GLY A 353 -14.46 40.44 12.43
C GLY A 353 -13.08 39.86 12.04
N LEU A 354 -12.96 39.30 10.86
CA LEU A 354 -11.73 38.74 10.32
C LEU A 354 -10.96 39.77 9.50
N THR A 355 -9.65 39.82 9.69
CA THR A 355 -8.76 40.65 8.90
C THR A 355 -8.04 39.85 7.84
N GLN A 356 -8.00 40.39 6.63
CA GLN A 356 -7.27 39.81 5.52
C GLN A 356 -5.83 40.32 5.50
N SER A 357 -4.90 39.47 5.14
CA SER A 357 -3.48 39.75 4.92
C SER A 357 -2.91 38.95 3.78
N ASN A 358 -1.75 39.27 3.25
CA ASN A 358 -1.11 38.62 2.11
C ASN A 358 -2.08 38.42 0.93
N VAL A 359 -2.76 39.49 0.56
CA VAL A 359 -3.79 39.47 -0.47
C VAL A 359 -3.15 39.48 -1.85
N HIS A 360 -3.48 38.50 -2.66
CA HIS A 360 -3.02 38.37 -4.03
C HIS A 360 -4.21 38.21 -5.00
N GLY A 361 -4.11 38.91 -6.14
CA GLY A 361 -5.14 38.86 -7.18
C GLY A 361 -4.53 38.81 -8.58
N TYR A 362 -4.68 37.68 -9.27
CA TYR A 362 -4.07 37.49 -10.58
C TYR A 362 -4.98 36.72 -11.55
N ARG A 363 -4.72 36.95 -12.85
CA ARG A 363 -5.46 36.30 -13.95
C ARG A 363 -4.63 35.18 -14.55
N THR A 364 -5.30 34.07 -14.85
CA THR A 364 -4.67 32.92 -15.50
C THR A 364 -5.57 32.33 -16.56
N VAL A 365 -4.92 31.81 -17.61
CA VAL A 365 -5.53 30.92 -18.59
C VAL A 365 -4.84 29.57 -18.51
N ARG A 366 -5.62 28.51 -18.53
CA ARG A 366 -5.10 27.16 -18.46
C ARG A 366 -5.64 26.32 -19.61
N PHE A 367 -4.76 25.59 -20.27
CA PHE A 367 -5.12 24.66 -21.34
C PHE A 367 -4.11 23.51 -21.43
N SER A 368 -4.46 22.53 -22.25
CA SER A 368 -3.66 21.34 -22.48
C SER A 368 -2.88 21.46 -23.78
N ALA A 369 -1.63 21.01 -23.79
CA ALA A 369 -0.80 20.96 -24.97
C ALA A 369 0.06 19.70 -25.00
N GLN A 370 0.43 19.25 -26.21
CA GLN A 370 1.33 18.12 -26.40
C GLN A 370 2.67 18.63 -26.93
N ARG A 371 3.77 18.19 -26.30
CA ARG A 371 5.11 18.61 -26.67
C ARG A 371 5.60 17.85 -27.89
N SER A 372 6.13 18.59 -28.85
CA SER A 372 6.83 18.07 -30.03
C SER A 372 8.16 18.84 -30.21
N GLY A 373 9.21 18.38 -29.52
CA GLY A 373 10.50 19.12 -29.48
C GLY A 373 10.41 20.40 -28.68
N ASP A 374 10.66 21.55 -29.28
CA ASP A 374 10.48 22.90 -28.72
C ASP A 374 9.15 23.54 -29.15
N ALA A 375 8.23 22.77 -29.71
CA ALA A 375 6.87 23.17 -29.96
C ALA A 375 5.88 22.53 -28.99
N LEU A 376 4.82 23.25 -28.69
CA LEU A 376 3.64 22.74 -27.99
C LEU A 376 2.45 22.82 -28.94
N ASP A 377 2.03 21.66 -29.38
CA ASP A 377 0.81 21.52 -30.20
C ASP A 377 -0.41 21.62 -29.29
N LEU A 378 -1.29 22.54 -29.61
CA LEU A 378 -2.58 22.65 -28.94
C LEU A 378 -3.34 21.35 -29.13
N THR A 379 -3.93 20.80 -28.07
CA THR A 379 -4.69 19.58 -28.14
C THR A 379 -6.15 19.82 -27.77
N SER A 380 -7.05 19.20 -28.52
CA SER A 380 -8.46 19.16 -28.20
C SER A 380 -8.79 18.05 -27.22
N GLU A 381 -7.93 17.08 -27.06
CA GLU A 381 -8.14 15.95 -26.15
C GLU A 381 -7.94 16.38 -24.70
N GLN A 382 -8.75 15.81 -23.81
CA GLN A 382 -8.49 15.93 -22.38
C GLN A 382 -7.20 15.19 -22.06
N LEU A 383 -6.29 15.86 -21.36
CA LEU A 383 -5.07 15.24 -20.91
C LEU A 383 -5.40 14.02 -20.04
N THR A 384 -4.88 12.89 -20.43
CA THR A 384 -5.10 11.63 -19.73
C THR A 384 -3.99 11.32 -18.73
N GLY A 385 -2.92 12.14 -18.73
CA GLY A 385 -1.70 11.84 -17.97
C GLY A 385 -1.00 10.59 -18.52
N SER A 386 -1.23 10.31 -19.81
CA SER A 386 -0.78 9.06 -20.44
C SER A 386 0.57 9.17 -21.12
N SER A 387 1.06 10.37 -21.37
CA SER A 387 2.35 10.62 -22.02
C SER A 387 3.20 11.61 -21.22
N ALA A 388 4.51 11.41 -21.23
CA ALA A 388 5.48 12.37 -20.69
C ALA A 388 5.55 13.66 -21.52
N ASP A 389 4.91 13.68 -22.68
CA ASP A 389 4.86 14.82 -23.59
C ASP A 389 3.56 15.65 -23.42
N GLU A 390 2.68 15.26 -22.50
CA GLU A 390 1.47 16.02 -22.17
C GLU A 390 1.77 17.10 -21.12
N TYR A 391 1.43 18.35 -21.45
CA TYR A 391 1.65 19.51 -20.59
C TYR A 391 0.34 20.22 -20.25
N ALA A 392 0.19 20.58 -18.97
CA ALA A 392 -0.77 21.59 -18.55
C ALA A 392 -0.07 22.95 -18.62
N VAL A 393 -0.46 23.76 -19.57
CA VAL A 393 0.06 25.12 -19.75
C VAL A 393 -0.76 26.09 -18.94
N MET A 394 -0.11 26.89 -18.11
CA MET A 394 -0.72 27.97 -17.37
C MET A 394 -0.04 29.29 -17.75
N VAL A 395 -0.84 30.21 -18.26
CA VAL A 395 -0.37 31.53 -18.73
C VAL A 395 -0.89 32.58 -17.79
N LEU A 396 -0.01 33.50 -17.39
CA LEU A 396 -0.32 34.72 -16.62
C LEU A 396 0.47 35.92 -17.16
N ASP A 397 0.05 37.12 -16.81
CA ASP A 397 0.73 38.35 -17.20
C ASP A 397 1.80 38.76 -16.17
N THR A 398 2.64 39.77 -16.55
CA THR A 398 3.68 40.31 -15.66
C THR A 398 3.09 41.02 -14.42
N GLU A 399 1.87 41.53 -14.46
CA GLU A 399 1.19 42.15 -13.33
C GLU A 399 0.87 41.07 -12.28
N GLY A 400 0.26 39.94 -12.69
CA GLY A 400 -0.04 38.83 -11.82
C GLY A 400 1.23 38.15 -11.27
N TYR A 401 2.31 38.08 -12.08
CA TYR A 401 3.58 37.57 -11.62
C TYR A 401 4.20 38.48 -10.53
N ALA A 402 4.16 39.81 -10.73
CA ALA A 402 4.67 40.78 -9.77
C ALA A 402 3.87 40.77 -8.46
N ASP A 403 2.55 40.60 -8.53
CA ASP A 403 1.69 40.49 -7.34
C ASP A 403 2.05 39.23 -6.49
N LEU A 404 2.31 38.11 -7.18
CA LEU A 404 2.64 36.85 -6.51
C LEU A 404 4.05 36.78 -5.94
N THR A 405 5.04 37.36 -6.64
CA THR A 405 6.45 37.20 -6.31
C THR A 405 7.07 38.42 -5.66
N GLY A 406 6.45 39.58 -5.82
CA GLY A 406 7.02 40.89 -5.51
C GLY A 406 8.09 41.40 -6.50
N GLU A 407 8.40 40.62 -7.55
CA GLU A 407 9.41 40.93 -8.55
C GLU A 407 8.77 41.58 -9.78
N GLN A 408 9.16 42.81 -10.10
CA GLN A 408 8.73 43.46 -11.34
C GLN A 408 9.62 43.07 -12.52
N VAL A 409 9.02 42.49 -13.54
CA VAL A 409 9.71 42.09 -14.75
C VAL A 409 9.08 42.80 -15.96
N THR A 410 9.94 43.33 -16.84
CA THR A 410 9.51 43.89 -18.11
C THR A 410 9.88 42.93 -19.25
N LEU A 411 8.88 42.55 -20.05
CA LEU A 411 9.01 41.66 -21.20
C LEU A 411 8.64 42.45 -22.48
N SER A 412 9.35 42.18 -23.56
CA SER A 412 9.00 42.68 -24.89
C SER A 412 7.90 41.80 -25.54
N PRO A 413 7.12 42.31 -26.47
CA PRO A 413 6.18 41.47 -27.22
C PRO A 413 6.92 40.27 -27.84
N GLY A 414 6.38 39.06 -27.67
CA GLY A 414 7.00 37.81 -28.12
C GLY A 414 8.07 37.24 -27.21
N GLU A 415 8.29 37.85 -26.01
CA GLU A 415 9.11 37.24 -24.93
C GLU A 415 8.19 36.64 -23.85
N ALA A 416 8.64 35.57 -23.22
CA ALA A 416 7.96 34.99 -22.06
C ALA A 416 8.97 34.43 -21.02
N LEU A 417 8.62 34.53 -19.72
CA LEU A 417 9.32 33.73 -18.73
C LEU A 417 8.70 32.35 -18.70
N ALA A 418 9.53 31.32 -18.57
CA ALA A 418 9.05 29.96 -18.55
C ALA A 418 9.63 29.15 -17.38
N TRP A 419 8.78 28.42 -16.69
CA TRP A 419 9.17 27.39 -15.74
C TRP A 419 8.41 26.11 -16.01
N THR A 420 9.08 24.95 -15.89
CA THR A 420 8.46 23.65 -16.04
C THR A 420 9.06 22.63 -15.07
N ASP A 421 8.23 21.72 -14.58
CA ASP A 421 8.65 20.52 -13.84
C ASP A 421 9.03 19.35 -14.78
N GLY A 422 8.81 19.52 -16.10
CA GLY A 422 9.21 18.58 -17.13
C GLY A 422 10.61 18.84 -17.69
N ALA A 423 10.87 18.33 -18.88
CA ALA A 423 12.11 18.61 -19.58
C ALA A 423 12.15 20.10 -20.02
N ALA A 424 13.29 20.77 -19.82
CA ALA A 424 13.47 22.15 -20.22
C ALA A 424 13.21 22.35 -21.71
N PHE A 425 12.70 23.52 -22.07
CA PHE A 425 12.58 23.97 -23.46
C PHE A 425 13.85 24.71 -23.85
N GLY A 426 14.08 24.87 -25.16
CA GLY A 426 15.16 25.71 -25.68
C GLY A 426 14.92 27.21 -25.48
N ASP A 427 15.68 28.06 -26.19
CA ASP A 427 15.53 29.51 -26.09
C ASP A 427 14.23 30.04 -26.73
N THR A 428 13.50 29.17 -27.43
CA THR A 428 12.23 29.51 -28.08
C THR A 428 11.23 28.42 -27.89
N LEU A 429 9.94 28.79 -27.81
CA LEU A 429 8.79 27.92 -27.78
C LEU A 429 7.80 28.31 -28.85
N THR A 430 7.45 27.36 -29.70
CA THR A 430 6.32 27.53 -30.63
C THR A 430 5.05 27.04 -30.02
N LEU A 431 4.03 27.91 -29.92
CA LEU A 431 2.74 27.60 -29.33
C LEU A 431 1.62 28.15 -30.24
N GLY A 432 0.74 27.28 -30.73
CA GLY A 432 -0.40 27.68 -31.55
C GLY A 432 -0.04 28.38 -32.89
N GLY A 433 1.22 28.31 -33.32
CA GLY A 433 1.71 28.99 -34.52
C GLY A 433 2.61 30.20 -34.23
N ASP A 434 2.56 30.75 -33.02
CA ASP A 434 3.45 31.85 -32.61
C ASP A 434 4.72 31.31 -31.94
N THR A 435 5.85 32.01 -32.15
CA THR A 435 7.12 31.67 -31.53
C THR A 435 7.46 32.69 -30.46
N LEU A 436 7.52 32.21 -29.21
CA LEU A 436 7.91 32.97 -28.03
C LEU A 436 9.39 32.78 -27.73
N ARG A 437 10.13 33.84 -27.41
CA ARG A 437 11.49 33.77 -26.88
C ARG A 437 11.37 33.49 -25.36
N LEU A 438 11.97 32.41 -24.91
CA LEU A 438 11.90 32.01 -23.52
C LEU A 438 13.06 32.56 -22.71
N ARG A 439 12.74 33.06 -21.51
CA ARG A 439 13.69 33.32 -20.42
C ARG A 439 13.37 32.34 -19.29
N PRO A 440 14.28 31.43 -18.94
CA PRO A 440 14.00 30.43 -17.90
C PRO A 440 13.87 31.07 -16.53
N LEU A 441 12.94 30.58 -15.72
CA LEU A 441 12.81 30.85 -14.30
C LEU A 441 13.41 29.69 -13.51
N ASP A 442 14.19 29.98 -12.46
CA ASP A 442 14.79 28.96 -11.61
C ASP A 442 13.77 28.25 -10.73
N SER A 443 12.76 28.98 -10.27
CA SER A 443 11.65 28.44 -9.48
C SER A 443 10.40 29.29 -9.66
N PHE A 444 9.29 28.66 -9.91
CA PHE A 444 7.97 29.28 -9.87
C PHE A 444 6.94 28.18 -9.63
N SER A 445 6.04 28.38 -8.68
CA SER A 445 4.98 27.41 -8.41
C SER A 445 3.71 28.15 -8.05
N LEU A 446 2.74 28.09 -8.94
CA LEU A 446 1.34 28.32 -8.61
C LEU A 446 0.72 26.99 -8.24
N VAL A 447 -0.06 26.94 -7.18
CA VAL A 447 -0.79 25.73 -6.80
C VAL A 447 -1.77 25.37 -7.91
N SER A 448 -1.39 24.41 -8.69
CA SER A 448 -2.22 23.86 -9.77
C SER A 448 -2.54 22.40 -9.47
N GLY A 449 -3.81 22.04 -9.57
CA GLY A 449 -4.27 20.64 -9.49
C GLY A 449 -3.69 19.72 -10.56
N SER A 450 -2.93 20.24 -11.54
CA SER A 450 -2.29 19.49 -12.62
C SER A 450 -1.15 18.57 -12.13
N SER A 451 -0.41 19.00 -11.12
CA SER A 451 0.64 18.20 -10.47
C SER A 451 0.09 16.91 -9.85
N ILE A 452 -1.19 16.92 -9.44
CA ILE A 452 -1.86 15.76 -8.84
C ILE A 452 -2.19 14.69 -9.90
N MET A 453 -2.40 15.09 -11.16
CA MET A 453 -2.69 14.14 -12.24
C MET A 453 -1.44 13.56 -12.90
N GLY A 454 -0.23 13.96 -12.46
CA GLY A 454 1.03 13.47 -13.04
C GLY A 454 1.33 14.04 -14.42
N LEU A 455 0.68 15.17 -14.77
CA LEU A 455 0.98 15.96 -15.96
C LEU A 455 2.17 16.87 -15.68
N HIS A 456 3.00 17.08 -16.69
CA HIS A 456 3.97 18.15 -16.61
C HIS A 456 3.28 19.51 -16.67
N THR A 457 3.74 20.45 -15.86
CA THR A 457 3.22 21.81 -15.84
C THR A 457 4.23 22.74 -16.52
N LEU A 458 3.73 23.61 -17.39
CA LEU A 458 4.48 24.73 -17.92
C LEU A 458 3.79 26.04 -17.48
N TYR A 459 4.50 26.86 -16.74
CA TYR A 459 4.10 28.22 -16.45
C TYR A 459 4.75 29.17 -17.46
N LEU A 460 3.92 30.03 -18.06
CA LEU A 460 4.35 31.07 -18.97
C LEU A 460 3.90 32.43 -18.42
N VAL A 461 4.87 33.33 -18.20
CA VAL A 461 4.57 34.73 -17.89
C VAL A 461 4.75 35.53 -19.16
N VAL A 462 3.68 36.20 -19.61
CA VAL A 462 3.66 37.01 -20.85
C VAL A 462 3.57 38.50 -20.51
N PRO A 463 3.88 39.43 -21.44
CA PRO A 463 4.03 40.85 -21.14
C PRO A 463 2.82 41.50 -20.48
N ASP A 464 1.61 41.17 -20.94
CA ASP A 464 0.38 41.85 -20.56
C ASP A 464 -0.87 40.93 -20.68
N LEU A 465 -2.00 41.41 -20.21
CA LEU A 465 -3.27 40.68 -20.28
C LEU A 465 -3.71 40.42 -21.74
N ASP A 466 -3.42 41.35 -22.69
CA ASP A 466 -3.78 41.18 -24.09
C ASP A 466 -3.06 39.96 -24.70
N SER A 467 -1.80 39.74 -24.36
CA SER A 467 -1.03 38.56 -24.73
C SER A 467 -1.64 37.25 -24.14
N VAL A 468 -2.13 37.30 -22.89
CA VAL A 468 -2.86 36.15 -22.27
C VAL A 468 -4.13 35.83 -23.07
N LEU A 469 -4.92 36.87 -23.43
CA LEU A 469 -6.18 36.73 -24.16
C LEU A 469 -5.95 36.25 -25.61
N GLU A 470 -4.84 36.67 -26.24
CA GLU A 470 -4.47 36.20 -27.58
C GLU A 470 -4.17 34.69 -27.59
N LEU A 471 -3.32 34.21 -26.67
CA LEU A 471 -3.06 32.76 -26.51
C LEU A 471 -4.34 31.98 -26.20
N ARG A 472 -5.21 32.52 -25.35
CA ARG A 472 -6.54 31.93 -25.10
C ARG A 472 -7.38 31.86 -26.36
N ALA A 473 -7.43 32.92 -27.16
CA ALA A 473 -8.20 32.96 -28.38
C ALA A 473 -7.74 31.93 -29.41
N GLN A 474 -6.42 31.77 -29.54
CA GLN A 474 -5.81 30.73 -30.41
C GLN A 474 -6.21 29.33 -29.94
N GLN A 475 -6.10 29.04 -28.62
CA GLN A 475 -6.50 27.74 -28.05
C GLN A 475 -8.01 27.49 -28.26
N ASN A 476 -8.83 28.49 -28.02
CA ASN A 476 -10.27 28.35 -28.20
C ASN A 476 -10.68 28.21 -29.68
N ALA A 477 -9.96 28.84 -30.61
CA ALA A 477 -10.15 28.63 -32.04
C ALA A 477 -9.82 27.19 -32.44
N TYR A 478 -8.67 26.68 -31.98
CA TYR A 478 -8.26 25.29 -32.19
C TYR A 478 -9.32 24.32 -31.63
N ALA A 479 -9.77 24.55 -30.37
CA ALA A 479 -10.76 23.69 -29.69
C ALA A 479 -12.12 23.71 -30.45
N ASN A 480 -12.52 24.84 -31.04
CA ASN A 480 -13.73 24.94 -31.86
C ASN A 480 -13.63 24.12 -33.14
N GLU A 481 -12.48 24.14 -33.80
CA GLU A 481 -12.24 23.42 -35.04
C GLU A 481 -12.15 21.91 -34.84
N HIS A 482 -11.54 21.48 -33.75
CA HIS A 482 -11.26 20.07 -33.46
C HIS A 482 -12.19 19.44 -32.41
N GLY A 483 -13.20 20.18 -31.92
CA GLY A 483 -14.19 19.65 -30.96
C GLY A 483 -13.71 19.47 -29.56
N GLY A 484 -12.71 20.26 -29.11
CA GLY A 484 -12.08 20.13 -27.80
C GLY A 484 -12.63 21.02 -26.68
N THR A 485 -11.96 21.02 -25.54
CA THR A 485 -12.31 21.85 -24.38
C THR A 485 -11.72 23.25 -24.54
N ARG A 486 -12.55 24.27 -24.43
CA ARG A 486 -12.12 25.67 -24.45
C ARG A 486 -11.56 26.09 -23.11
N SER A 487 -10.52 26.94 -23.13
CA SER A 487 -9.96 27.53 -21.94
C SER A 487 -10.79 28.68 -21.39
N MET A 488 -10.80 28.79 -20.06
CA MET A 488 -11.45 29.87 -19.31
C MET A 488 -10.40 30.89 -18.87
N LEU A 489 -10.78 32.18 -18.81
CA LEU A 489 -10.00 33.14 -18.08
C LEU A 489 -10.42 33.04 -16.61
N ASN A 490 -9.47 32.74 -15.74
CA ASN A 490 -9.70 32.65 -14.31
C ASN A 490 -9.10 33.90 -13.63
N TYR A 491 -9.83 34.46 -12.68
CA TYR A 491 -9.29 35.40 -11.72
C TYR A 491 -9.19 34.69 -10.37
N THR A 492 -7.99 34.57 -9.85
CA THR A 492 -7.73 33.95 -8.56
C THR A 492 -7.47 35.05 -7.52
N TYR A 493 -8.23 35.03 -6.43
CA TYR A 493 -8.12 35.90 -5.28
C TYR A 493 -7.74 35.06 -4.08
N GLN A 494 -6.57 35.34 -3.50
CA GLN A 494 -6.01 34.58 -2.40
C GLN A 494 -5.64 35.50 -1.24
N PHE A 495 -5.87 35.06 -0.02
CA PHE A 495 -5.52 35.84 1.19
C PHE A 495 -5.44 34.94 2.42
N ASP A 496 -4.68 35.43 3.41
CA ASP A 496 -4.67 34.87 4.76
C ASP A 496 -5.76 35.54 5.60
N LEU A 497 -6.34 34.76 6.53
CA LEU A 497 -7.38 35.21 7.44
C LEU A 497 -6.90 35.16 8.89
N SER A 498 -7.23 36.18 9.68
CA SER A 498 -7.14 36.12 11.14
C SER A 498 -8.21 35.18 11.72
N GLY A 499 -8.11 34.89 13.02
CA GLY A 499 -9.10 34.08 13.73
C GLY A 499 -8.82 32.59 13.73
N THR A 500 -9.75 31.82 14.28
CA THR A 500 -9.68 30.37 14.36
C THR A 500 -10.25 29.70 13.10
N ASP A 501 -9.89 28.45 12.86
CA ASP A 501 -10.43 27.66 11.72
C ASP A 501 -11.97 27.65 11.69
N ASP A 502 -12.62 27.55 12.86
CA ASP A 502 -14.10 27.56 12.96
C ASP A 502 -14.68 28.93 12.56
N GLU A 503 -14.07 30.03 13.02
CA GLU A 503 -14.50 31.39 12.63
C GLU A 503 -14.33 31.66 11.14
N GLN A 504 -13.24 31.14 10.55
CA GLN A 504 -12.99 31.23 9.12
C GLN A 504 -14.02 30.43 8.31
N LEU A 505 -14.36 29.22 8.76
CA LEU A 505 -15.39 28.39 8.13
C LEU A 505 -16.78 29.00 8.22
N ASP A 506 -17.14 29.58 9.37
CA ASP A 506 -18.42 30.28 9.54
C ASP A 506 -18.52 31.50 8.62
N ALA A 507 -17.43 32.24 8.43
CA ALA A 507 -17.35 33.34 7.49
C ALA A 507 -17.52 32.86 6.03
N LEU A 508 -16.90 31.74 5.63
CA LEU A 508 -17.07 31.14 4.32
C LEU A 508 -18.52 30.69 4.10
N HIS A 509 -19.14 30.03 5.07
CA HIS A 509 -20.55 29.62 4.98
C HIS A 509 -21.49 30.84 4.86
N THR A 510 -21.18 31.92 5.58
CA THR A 510 -21.92 33.18 5.50
C THR A 510 -21.80 33.78 4.10
N LEU A 511 -20.57 33.83 3.53
CA LEU A 511 -20.32 34.33 2.19
C LEU A 511 -21.10 33.52 1.12
N LEU A 512 -20.99 32.20 1.17
CA LEU A 512 -21.65 31.32 0.18
C LEU A 512 -23.17 31.32 0.31
N SER A 513 -23.71 31.76 1.45
CA SER A 513 -25.16 31.88 1.69
C SER A 513 -25.68 33.31 1.43
N ASP A 514 -24.78 34.28 1.16
CA ASP A 514 -25.17 35.69 0.92
C ASP A 514 -25.72 35.85 -0.53
N PRO A 515 -26.99 36.21 -0.70
CA PRO A 515 -27.53 36.46 -2.04
C PRO A 515 -26.82 37.58 -2.82
N ALA A 516 -26.15 38.50 -2.11
CA ALA A 516 -25.37 39.55 -2.73
C ALA A 516 -24.11 39.00 -3.43
N PHE A 517 -23.53 37.95 -2.89
CA PHE A 517 -22.38 37.27 -3.49
C PHE A 517 -22.81 36.57 -4.80
N GLU A 518 -23.87 35.78 -4.76
CA GLU A 518 -24.37 35.08 -5.94
C GLU A 518 -24.80 36.07 -7.03
N SER A 519 -25.60 37.11 -6.70
CA SER A 519 -26.02 38.10 -7.66
C SER A 519 -24.87 38.91 -8.26
N SER A 520 -23.79 39.19 -7.50
CA SER A 520 -22.61 39.88 -8.02
C SER A 520 -21.79 38.99 -8.95
N ALA A 521 -21.68 37.68 -8.67
CA ALA A 521 -21.04 36.71 -9.55
C ALA A 521 -21.84 36.51 -10.87
N GLU A 522 -23.17 36.43 -10.79
CA GLU A 522 -24.05 36.37 -11.97
C GLU A 522 -23.93 37.65 -12.81
N ALA A 523 -23.94 38.83 -12.19
CA ALA A 523 -23.77 40.11 -12.89
C ALA A 523 -22.42 40.23 -13.58
N ALA A 524 -21.36 39.70 -12.98
CA ALA A 524 -20.02 39.61 -13.57
C ALA A 524 -19.89 38.48 -14.62
N ASN A 525 -20.94 37.65 -14.79
CA ASN A 525 -20.95 36.46 -15.65
C ASN A 525 -19.76 35.50 -15.35
N VAL A 526 -19.53 35.21 -14.08
CA VAL A 526 -18.49 34.28 -13.61
C VAL A 526 -19.08 33.16 -12.77
N ASN A 527 -18.53 31.96 -12.93
CA ASN A 527 -18.69 30.88 -11.98
C ASN A 527 -17.59 31.01 -10.91
N TYR A 528 -17.79 30.42 -9.75
CA TYR A 528 -16.78 30.47 -8.70
C TYR A 528 -16.51 29.11 -8.07
N THR A 529 -15.31 28.97 -7.53
CA THR A 529 -14.92 27.88 -6.62
C THR A 529 -14.14 28.47 -5.47
N THR A 530 -14.37 27.93 -4.29
CA THR A 530 -13.63 28.29 -3.07
C THR A 530 -12.81 27.11 -2.59
N ASP A 531 -11.62 27.37 -2.10
CA ASP A 531 -10.73 26.38 -1.49
C ASP A 531 -10.12 27.01 -0.24
N MET A 532 -10.34 26.41 0.92
CA MET A 532 -9.94 26.94 2.21
C MET A 532 -9.11 25.91 2.98
N ARG A 533 -7.99 26.38 3.56
CA ARG A 533 -7.11 25.51 4.37
C ARG A 533 -7.82 24.95 5.59
N ALA A 534 -8.66 25.76 6.25
CA ALA A 534 -9.43 25.34 7.42
C ALA A 534 -10.39 24.16 7.14
N ASP A 535 -10.90 24.02 5.90
CA ASP A 535 -11.74 22.89 5.48
C ASP A 535 -10.90 21.73 4.92
N GLY A 536 -9.91 22.05 4.08
CA GLY A 536 -9.14 21.06 3.35
C GLY A 536 -8.11 20.31 4.20
N TYR A 537 -7.41 20.99 5.11
CA TYR A 537 -6.37 20.38 5.93
C TYR A 537 -6.89 19.29 6.89
N PRO A 538 -8.00 19.46 7.62
CA PRO A 538 -8.58 18.40 8.43
C PRO A 538 -9.00 17.18 7.60
N THR A 539 -9.55 17.39 6.39
CA THR A 539 -9.89 16.32 5.45
C THR A 539 -8.66 15.53 5.02
N LEU A 540 -7.60 16.23 4.66
CA LEU A 540 -6.32 15.65 4.26
C LEU A 540 -5.69 14.86 5.43
N ARG A 541 -5.64 15.47 6.62
CA ARG A 541 -5.13 14.84 7.85
C ARG A 541 -5.92 13.58 8.22
N SER A 542 -7.23 13.62 8.13
CA SER A 542 -8.08 12.46 8.44
C SER A 542 -7.84 11.33 7.45
N THR A 543 -7.72 11.63 6.17
CA THR A 543 -7.46 10.63 5.12
C THR A 543 -6.08 9.98 5.28
N TYR A 544 -5.02 10.79 5.45
CA TYR A 544 -3.65 10.27 5.61
C TYR A 544 -3.46 9.59 6.96
N GLY A 545 -4.11 10.07 8.01
CA GLY A 545 -4.19 9.42 9.31
C GLY A 545 -4.87 8.04 9.22
N GLY A 546 -5.94 7.94 8.45
CA GLY A 546 -6.61 6.69 8.11
C GLY A 546 -5.71 5.72 7.35
N PHE A 547 -4.96 6.19 6.35
CA PHE A 547 -3.97 5.39 5.64
C PHE A 547 -2.84 4.93 6.57
N LEU A 548 -2.33 5.80 7.43
CA LEU A 548 -1.29 5.45 8.39
C LEU A 548 -1.76 4.37 9.37
N PHE A 549 -2.95 4.54 9.92
CA PHE A 549 -3.57 3.53 10.78
C PHE A 549 -3.73 2.19 10.06
N LEU A 550 -4.29 2.20 8.85
CA LEU A 550 -4.46 1.00 8.03
C LEU A 550 -3.10 0.34 7.71
N GLY A 551 -2.08 1.16 7.38
CA GLY A 551 -0.74 0.70 7.07
C GLY A 551 -0.09 -0.05 8.24
N PHE A 552 -0.14 0.50 9.44
CA PHE A 552 0.37 -0.18 10.64
C PHE A 552 -0.47 -1.40 11.00
N PHE A 553 -1.78 -1.33 10.87
CA PHE A 553 -2.67 -2.44 11.17
C PHE A 553 -2.42 -3.63 10.25
N LEU A 554 -2.42 -3.42 8.94
CA LEU A 554 -2.09 -4.47 7.96
C LEU A 554 -0.64 -4.93 8.08
N GLY A 555 0.29 -4.01 8.34
CA GLY A 555 1.69 -4.32 8.62
C GLY A 555 1.84 -5.29 9.79
N PHE A 556 1.09 -5.07 10.88
CA PHE A 556 1.05 -5.99 12.02
C PHE A 556 0.49 -7.37 11.63
N VAL A 557 -0.59 -7.42 10.85
CA VAL A 557 -1.19 -8.69 10.38
C VAL A 557 -0.19 -9.47 9.53
N PHE A 558 0.47 -8.82 8.57
CA PHE A 558 1.45 -9.48 7.69
C PHE A 558 2.70 -9.92 8.46
N LEU A 559 3.16 -9.11 9.41
CA LEU A 559 4.26 -9.48 10.31
C LEU A 559 3.87 -10.70 11.16
N PHE A 560 2.68 -10.70 11.74
CA PHE A 560 2.17 -11.82 12.51
C PHE A 560 2.07 -13.10 11.68
N ALA A 561 1.56 -13.01 10.46
CA ALA A 561 1.53 -14.14 9.52
C ALA A 561 2.95 -14.64 9.19
N THR A 562 3.89 -13.73 8.96
CA THR A 562 5.30 -14.07 8.71
C THR A 562 5.89 -14.83 9.90
N VAL A 563 5.68 -14.35 11.13
CA VAL A 563 6.14 -15.00 12.36
C VAL A 563 5.56 -16.40 12.50
N LEU A 564 4.27 -16.56 12.23
CA LEU A 564 3.60 -17.86 12.28
C LEU A 564 4.18 -18.85 11.26
N ILE A 565 4.35 -18.40 10.01
CA ILE A 565 4.92 -19.25 8.95
C ILE A 565 6.33 -19.69 9.33
N ILE A 566 7.15 -18.75 9.82
CA ILE A 566 8.50 -19.03 10.31
C ILE A 566 8.48 -20.05 11.44
N TYR A 567 7.64 -19.84 12.45
CA TYR A 567 7.53 -20.73 13.60
C TYR A 567 7.16 -22.16 13.22
N TYR A 568 6.05 -22.32 12.47
CA TYR A 568 5.61 -23.65 12.03
C TYR A 568 6.66 -24.37 11.20
N LYS A 569 7.32 -23.62 10.33
CA LYS A 569 8.39 -24.16 9.50
C LYS A 569 9.57 -24.65 10.33
N GLN A 570 10.04 -23.86 11.30
CA GLN A 570 11.16 -24.20 12.16
C GLN A 570 10.87 -25.42 13.03
N VAL A 571 9.67 -25.49 13.59
CA VAL A 571 9.26 -26.64 14.41
C VAL A 571 9.21 -27.92 13.56
N SER A 572 8.60 -27.83 12.35
CA SER A 572 8.53 -29.00 11.45
C SER A 572 9.90 -29.48 11.01
N GLU A 573 10.78 -28.56 10.59
CA GLU A 573 12.13 -28.88 10.16
C GLU A 573 12.98 -29.45 11.31
N GLY A 574 12.84 -28.92 12.54
CA GLY A 574 13.55 -29.43 13.71
C GLY A 574 13.29 -30.92 13.99
N TYR A 575 12.03 -31.36 13.84
CA TYR A 575 11.68 -32.78 13.99
C TYR A 575 12.21 -33.65 12.85
N ASP A 576 12.14 -33.19 11.62
CA ASP A 576 12.62 -33.92 10.45
C ASP A 576 14.14 -34.05 10.43
N ASP A 577 14.85 -33.04 10.84
CA ASP A 577 16.31 -32.99 10.85
C ASP A 577 16.94 -33.79 11.99
N ARG A 578 16.19 -34.03 13.07
CA ARG A 578 16.65 -34.80 14.22
C ARG A 578 17.21 -36.16 13.81
N GLY A 579 16.51 -36.88 12.94
CA GLY A 579 16.96 -38.19 12.43
C GLY A 579 18.23 -38.10 11.57
N ARG A 580 18.29 -37.07 10.71
CA ARG A 580 19.41 -36.85 9.78
C ARG A 580 20.72 -36.51 10.52
N PHE A 581 20.62 -35.63 11.52
CA PHE A 581 21.81 -35.25 12.31
C PHE A 581 22.33 -36.41 13.15
N ARG A 582 21.44 -37.26 13.66
CA ARG A 582 21.85 -38.51 14.33
C ARG A 582 22.67 -39.42 13.40
N ILE A 583 22.21 -39.59 12.15
CA ILE A 583 22.93 -40.39 11.14
C ILE A 583 24.29 -39.72 10.81
N MET A 584 24.36 -38.42 10.64
CA MET A 584 25.62 -37.71 10.35
C MET A 584 26.63 -37.83 11.47
N GLN A 585 26.20 -37.82 12.74
CA GLN A 585 27.06 -38.08 13.88
C GLN A 585 27.58 -39.53 13.92
N GLN A 586 26.73 -40.48 13.56
CA GLN A 586 27.12 -41.90 13.46
C GLN A 586 28.14 -42.15 12.33
N VAL A 587 28.15 -41.34 11.29
CA VAL A 587 29.10 -41.40 10.16
C VAL A 587 30.40 -40.63 10.45
N GLY A 588 30.51 -39.99 11.64
CA GLY A 588 31.78 -39.38 12.12
C GLY A 588 31.84 -37.86 12.10
N MET A 589 30.74 -37.15 11.82
CA MET A 589 30.72 -35.70 12.00
C MET A 589 30.76 -35.30 13.46
N THR A 590 31.64 -34.36 13.81
CA THR A 590 31.72 -33.83 15.16
C THR A 590 30.50 -32.96 15.51
N PRO A 591 30.08 -32.85 16.77
CA PRO A 591 28.98 -31.98 17.20
C PRO A 591 29.21 -30.51 16.82
N LYS A 592 30.46 -30.04 16.73
CA LYS A 592 30.82 -28.68 16.30
C LYS A 592 30.52 -28.47 14.80
N GLU A 593 30.88 -29.43 13.96
CA GLU A 593 30.59 -29.36 12.50
C GLU A 593 29.09 -29.46 12.19
N VAL A 594 28.36 -30.32 12.89
CA VAL A 594 26.91 -30.42 12.82
C VAL A 594 26.27 -29.06 13.17
N LYS A 595 26.72 -28.46 14.30
CA LYS A 595 26.18 -27.14 14.72
C LYS A 595 26.48 -26.02 13.71
N ALA A 596 27.69 -26.02 13.14
CA ALA A 596 28.09 -25.02 12.13
C ALA A 596 27.26 -25.18 10.84
N THR A 597 27.08 -26.42 10.36
CA THR A 597 26.24 -26.71 9.18
C THR A 597 24.81 -26.30 9.39
N ILE A 598 24.19 -26.63 10.53
CA ILE A 598 22.84 -26.20 10.91
C ILE A 598 22.75 -24.67 10.89
N ARG A 599 23.68 -23.98 11.56
CA ARG A 599 23.67 -22.53 11.65
C ARG A 599 23.67 -21.89 10.26
N THR A 600 24.55 -22.35 9.37
CA THR A 600 24.66 -21.81 8.00
C THR A 600 23.40 -22.05 7.18
N GLN A 601 22.83 -23.27 7.24
CA GLN A 601 21.61 -23.61 6.52
C GLN A 601 20.41 -22.80 7.03
N VAL A 602 20.25 -22.67 8.35
CA VAL A 602 19.16 -21.92 8.97
C VAL A 602 19.29 -20.43 8.65
N LEU A 603 20.50 -19.85 8.73
CA LEU A 603 20.75 -18.46 8.34
C LEU A 603 20.37 -18.20 6.89
N LEU A 604 20.84 -19.03 5.94
CA LEU A 604 20.52 -18.86 4.53
C LEU A 604 19.00 -18.92 4.28
N MET A 605 18.32 -19.90 4.88
CA MET A 605 16.87 -20.04 4.69
C MET A 605 16.06 -18.90 5.29
N PHE A 606 16.58 -18.28 6.36
CA PHE A 606 15.91 -17.16 7.00
C PHE A 606 16.12 -15.84 6.28
N PHE A 607 17.37 -15.52 5.97
CA PHE A 607 17.69 -14.20 5.42
C PHE A 607 17.49 -14.10 3.90
N LEU A 608 17.42 -15.24 3.18
CA LEU A 608 17.13 -15.23 1.75
C LEU A 608 15.79 -14.54 1.40
N PRO A 609 14.67 -14.83 2.08
CA PRO A 609 13.42 -14.09 1.85
C PRO A 609 13.53 -12.59 2.15
N LEU A 610 14.25 -12.20 3.20
CA LEU A 610 14.44 -10.80 3.57
C LEU A 610 15.27 -10.04 2.53
N VAL A 611 16.37 -10.64 2.05
CA VAL A 611 17.18 -10.06 0.96
C VAL A 611 16.37 -9.94 -0.32
N THR A 612 15.58 -10.96 -0.66
CA THR A 612 14.70 -10.91 -1.83
C THR A 612 13.62 -9.82 -1.67
N ALA A 613 13.06 -9.64 -0.47
CA ALA A 613 12.12 -8.55 -0.19
C ALA A 613 12.77 -7.17 -0.33
N ALA A 614 14.04 -7.02 0.09
CA ALA A 614 14.81 -5.79 -0.14
C ALA A 614 15.00 -5.49 -1.64
N ILE A 615 15.26 -6.52 -2.45
CA ILE A 615 15.35 -6.40 -3.91
C ILE A 615 13.98 -5.99 -4.49
N HIS A 616 12.90 -6.64 -4.04
CA HIS A 616 11.55 -6.30 -4.51
C HIS A 616 11.18 -4.84 -4.22
N ILE A 617 11.47 -4.34 -3.00
CA ILE A 617 11.17 -2.94 -2.67
C ILE A 617 12.03 -1.96 -3.46
N ALA A 618 13.30 -2.28 -3.71
CA ALA A 618 14.18 -1.45 -4.53
C ALA A 618 13.65 -1.29 -5.96
N PHE A 619 13.18 -2.39 -6.58
CA PHE A 619 12.57 -2.34 -7.91
C PHE A 619 11.13 -1.79 -7.90
N ALA A 620 10.39 -1.90 -6.82
CA ALA A 620 9.04 -1.32 -6.68
C ALA A 620 9.08 0.18 -6.39
N PHE A 621 10.20 0.70 -5.88
CA PHE A 621 10.34 2.10 -5.44
C PHE A 621 9.94 3.13 -6.50
N PRO A 622 10.36 3.04 -7.79
CA PRO A 622 9.96 4.01 -8.81
C PRO A 622 8.44 4.07 -9.03
N LEU A 623 7.79 2.90 -9.10
CA LEU A 623 6.34 2.82 -9.27
C LEU A 623 5.58 3.39 -8.07
N ILE A 624 6.00 3.01 -6.85
CA ILE A 624 5.37 3.48 -5.61
C ILE A 624 5.60 4.98 -5.44
N LYS A 625 6.78 5.50 -5.83
CA LYS A 625 7.07 6.93 -5.84
C LYS A 625 6.03 7.69 -6.67
N GLN A 626 5.68 7.21 -7.86
CA GLN A 626 4.67 7.85 -8.71
C GLN A 626 3.26 7.79 -8.07
N ILE A 627 2.92 6.69 -7.41
CA ILE A 627 1.65 6.61 -6.67
C ILE A 627 1.63 7.62 -5.52
N VAL A 628 2.72 7.71 -4.75
CA VAL A 628 2.83 8.65 -3.62
C VAL A 628 2.79 10.10 -4.10
N PHE A 629 3.35 10.39 -5.28
CA PHE A 629 3.24 11.69 -5.94
C PHE A 629 1.80 12.03 -6.33
N ALA A 630 1.02 11.03 -6.82
CA ALA A 630 -0.41 11.22 -7.09
C ALA A 630 -1.21 11.62 -5.84
N PHE A 631 -0.72 11.23 -4.65
CA PHE A 631 -1.26 11.65 -3.36
C PHE A 631 -0.57 12.89 -2.78
N GLY A 632 0.16 13.66 -3.58
CA GLY A 632 0.70 14.97 -3.23
C GLY A 632 2.07 14.98 -2.55
N LEU A 633 2.66 13.86 -2.16
CA LEU A 633 3.99 13.83 -1.59
C LEU A 633 5.07 13.96 -2.68
N GLN A 634 5.64 15.14 -2.87
CA GLN A 634 6.70 15.36 -3.88
C GLN A 634 8.13 15.14 -3.35
N ASN A 635 8.31 15.03 -2.04
CA ASN A 635 9.63 14.87 -1.42
C ASN A 635 10.14 13.44 -1.50
N VAL A 636 10.94 13.14 -2.54
CA VAL A 636 11.57 11.83 -2.78
C VAL A 636 12.51 11.42 -1.63
N HIS A 637 13.25 12.37 -1.06
CA HIS A 637 14.19 12.09 0.04
C HIS A 637 13.45 11.63 1.28
N LEU A 638 12.32 12.26 1.62
CA LEU A 638 11.48 11.84 2.72
C LEU A 638 10.96 10.40 2.50
N PHE A 639 10.47 10.09 1.30
CA PHE A 639 10.01 8.74 0.96
C PHE A 639 11.13 7.70 1.07
N LEU A 640 12.33 8.01 0.58
CA LEU A 640 13.50 7.14 0.69
C LEU A 640 13.88 6.90 2.15
N LEU A 641 13.95 7.94 2.98
CA LEU A 641 14.28 7.83 4.41
C LEU A 641 13.24 7.00 5.16
N CYS A 642 11.95 7.20 4.90
CA CYS A 642 10.87 6.39 5.50
C CYS A 642 10.96 4.93 5.07
N THR A 643 11.32 4.65 3.80
CA THR A 643 11.50 3.29 3.29
C THR A 643 12.70 2.60 3.95
N LEU A 644 13.85 3.27 4.04
CA LEU A 644 15.05 2.74 4.70
C LEU A 644 14.83 2.55 6.21
N GLY A 645 14.17 3.50 6.87
CA GLY A 645 13.82 3.40 8.29
C GLY A 645 12.88 2.22 8.57
N THR A 646 11.84 2.06 7.77
CA THR A 646 10.90 0.92 7.86
C THR A 646 11.63 -0.39 7.64
N PHE A 647 12.52 -0.47 6.63
CA PHE A 647 13.32 -1.66 6.39
C PHE A 647 14.24 -1.98 7.59
N GLY A 648 14.89 -0.98 8.17
CA GLY A 648 15.75 -1.15 9.35
C GLY A 648 14.99 -1.72 10.55
N VAL A 649 13.83 -1.11 10.89
CA VAL A 649 12.96 -1.59 11.98
C VAL A 649 12.45 -3.01 11.70
N PHE A 650 11.99 -3.28 10.48
CA PHE A 650 11.53 -4.60 10.10
C PHE A 650 12.63 -5.65 10.17
N ALA A 651 13.84 -5.34 9.70
CA ALA A 651 15.00 -6.25 9.76
C ALA A 651 15.41 -6.58 11.21
N LEU A 652 15.30 -5.62 12.12
CA LEU A 652 15.53 -5.84 13.56
C LEU A 652 14.48 -6.78 14.16
N LEU A 653 13.20 -6.53 13.90
CA LEU A 653 12.10 -7.39 14.35
C LEU A 653 12.21 -8.80 13.75
N TYR A 654 12.53 -8.90 12.47
CA TYR A 654 12.73 -10.17 11.78
C TYR A 654 13.90 -10.96 12.38
N THR A 655 15.02 -10.30 12.68
CA THR A 655 16.17 -10.90 13.32
C THR A 655 15.85 -11.36 14.74
N PHE A 656 15.07 -10.60 15.50
CA PHE A 656 14.60 -10.99 16.82
C PHE A 656 13.74 -12.27 16.76
N VAL A 657 12.80 -12.35 15.83
CA VAL A 657 11.98 -13.56 15.59
C VAL A 657 12.86 -14.74 15.22
N TYR A 658 13.89 -14.52 14.37
CA TYR A 658 14.88 -15.53 14.03
C TYR A 658 15.59 -16.08 15.28
N LEU A 659 16.07 -15.22 16.16
CA LEU A 659 16.79 -15.63 17.37
C LEU A 659 15.91 -16.47 18.31
N LEU A 660 14.64 -16.09 18.46
CA LEU A 660 13.66 -16.84 19.28
C LEU A 660 13.37 -18.21 18.69
N THR A 661 13.11 -18.28 17.40
CA THR A 661 12.75 -19.54 16.72
C THR A 661 13.93 -20.46 16.55
N ALA A 662 15.14 -19.94 16.32
CA ALA A 662 16.39 -20.72 16.26
C ALA A 662 16.67 -21.42 17.61
N ARG A 663 16.42 -20.76 18.75
CA ARG A 663 16.55 -21.41 20.07
C ARG A 663 15.63 -22.63 20.20
N THR A 664 14.39 -22.51 19.73
CA THR A 664 13.41 -23.61 19.74
C THR A 664 13.87 -24.76 18.84
N TYR A 665 14.35 -24.47 17.65
CA TYR A 665 14.90 -25.45 16.72
C TYR A 665 16.10 -26.21 17.35
N TYR A 666 17.09 -25.50 17.90
CA TYR A 666 18.24 -26.14 18.56
C TYR A 666 17.85 -27.03 19.73
N ARG A 667 16.80 -26.64 20.50
CA ARG A 667 16.30 -27.46 21.61
C ARG A 667 15.70 -28.78 21.10
N ILE A 668 14.96 -28.75 19.98
CA ILE A 668 14.34 -29.95 19.38
C ILE A 668 15.42 -30.89 18.84
N VAL A 669 16.46 -30.37 18.20
CA VAL A 669 17.56 -31.18 17.63
C VAL A 669 18.47 -31.74 18.69
N ARG A 670 18.70 -31.03 19.81
CA ARG A 670 19.61 -31.42 20.91
C ARG A 670 19.02 -32.47 21.87
N MET A 671 17.70 -32.71 21.85
CA MET A 671 17.07 -33.73 22.72
C MET A 671 17.40 -35.17 22.34
N THR A 672 18.61 -35.45 21.89
CA THR A 672 19.08 -36.79 21.43
C THR A 672 20.15 -37.39 22.32
N ASP A 673 20.47 -36.77 23.47
CA ASP A 673 21.37 -37.37 24.47
C ASP A 673 20.56 -38.15 25.52
#